data_ccd23e4a2579f0ec70afe8d9135670fd
#
_entry.id   ccd23e4a2579f0ec70afe8d9135670fd
#
_cell.length_a   1.000
_cell.length_b   1.000
_cell.length_c   1.000
_cell.angle_alpha   90.00
_cell.angle_beta   90.00
_cell.angle_gamma   90.00
#
_symmetry.space_group_name_H-M   'P 1'
#
loop_
_entity.id
_entity.type
_entity.pdbx_description
1 polymer ?
#
loop_
_entity_poly.entity_id
_entity_poly.type
_entity_poly.pdbx_seq_one_letter_code
_entity_poly.pdbx_strand_id
1 'polypeptide(L)'
;MADSPLIELEHIYRHFGSGNAAVTVLKDISLRVHAGEMLAIIGASGSGKSTLMNILGCLDKPSEGSMRIMDVPTGVASNEQLAQLRSQYIGFIFQRYHLMPYLTATENVAIPALYTDMPAAERESRATHLLTRLGLGSRLDYRPAQLSGGQQQRVSIARALMNGAQIILADEPTGALDSSSGQELMAILHGLHQAGHTIIIVTHDRNIASQCQRIVEIHDGAIIADSDNPVAEQGQPQGLPATTATGRSPAWQGIKEAVRMAWRSLLGHRVRAFLSMLGIIIGISSVVSSMAVGEGARQSILSQISQLGTSTIEIQPGLGWDKPRPDFERSLTLDDVELLGRQPFIDSLSPVVSKTVIAIRGGRQVLVSLSGVSNGFFRVQGLNFASGNHFTRRDLDDREPVVIIDQSVRSTLFPGGEDPMGEIVQLSGVPYRVIGVADRKGPKYIGEQLSSWIPYTSLMERMSGDTPLQSITLRIADNFPIEDAQKDVERLLDSSHGKRDFFTMTNDQMTKTIRKTSESMTLLITAIAGISLLVGGVGVMNIMLVSVTERTHEIGIRLSVGARPADIMRQFLIEAMVICTLGGLIGIAGSGLAGLIFSQVTQEFTMIFTWPPILLACGFSALIGLGFGFFPARNAARLHPTEALARE
;
A
#
# COMPACT_ATOMS: atom_id res chain seq x y z
N MET A 1 -31.59 47.89 21.11
CA MET A 1 -30.71 46.78 21.55
C MET A 1 -29.28 47.31 21.49
N ALA A 2 -28.96 48.14 22.46
CA ALA A 2 -27.70 48.83 22.55
C ALA A 2 -26.84 48.09 23.57
N ASP A 3 -25.59 47.88 23.21
CA ASP A 3 -24.46 47.81 24.09
C ASP A 3 -24.01 46.49 24.70
N SER A 4 -24.30 45.34 24.06
CA SER A 4 -23.53 44.13 24.42
C SER A 4 -22.13 44.20 23.77
N PRO A 5 -21.06 44.04 24.54
CA PRO A 5 -19.71 44.05 23.99
C PRO A 5 -19.50 42.86 23.04
N LEU A 6 -18.80 43.09 21.94
CA LEU A 6 -18.46 42.02 20.95
C LEU A 6 -17.49 40.99 21.55
N ILE A 7 -16.54 41.50 22.40
CA ILE A 7 -15.62 40.66 23.18
C ILE A 7 -15.65 41.18 24.63
N GLU A 8 -15.78 40.26 25.58
CA GLU A 8 -15.75 40.54 27.00
C GLU A 8 -14.76 39.61 27.72
N LEU A 9 -13.79 40.17 28.41
CA LEU A 9 -12.84 39.50 29.28
C LEU A 9 -13.08 39.95 30.70
N GLU A 10 -13.18 39.03 31.65
CA GLU A 10 -13.35 39.30 33.06
C GLU A 10 -12.34 38.49 33.89
N HIS A 11 -11.48 39.20 34.59
CA HIS A 11 -10.48 38.67 35.52
C HIS A 11 -9.61 37.55 34.88
N ILE A 12 -9.08 37.80 33.68
CA ILE A 12 -8.27 36.83 32.94
C ILE A 12 -6.88 36.70 33.52
N TYR A 13 -6.50 35.49 33.88
CA TYR A 13 -5.13 35.09 34.19
C TYR A 13 -4.61 34.08 33.18
N ARG A 14 -3.31 34.15 32.89
CA ARG A 14 -2.65 33.13 32.07
C ARG A 14 -1.31 32.75 32.70
N HIS A 15 -1.20 31.44 33.04
CA HIS A 15 -0.02 30.81 33.62
C HIS A 15 0.60 29.86 32.60
N PHE A 16 1.93 29.84 32.48
CA PHE A 16 2.69 28.88 31.73
C PHE A 16 3.59 28.07 32.67
N GLY A 17 3.74 26.78 32.43
CA GLY A 17 4.45 25.82 33.29
C GLY A 17 3.53 25.18 34.34
N SER A 18 4.10 24.31 35.16
CA SER A 18 3.37 23.55 36.21
C SER A 18 4.14 23.60 37.54
N GLY A 19 3.41 23.64 38.65
CA GLY A 19 3.98 23.66 40.00
C GLY A 19 4.74 24.95 40.32
N ASN A 20 5.86 24.84 41.07
CA ASN A 20 6.64 26.02 41.54
C ASN A 20 7.37 26.79 40.42
N ALA A 21 7.35 26.31 39.19
CA ALA A 21 7.94 26.98 38.02
C ALA A 21 6.88 27.68 37.14
N ALA A 22 5.64 27.83 37.61
CA ALA A 22 4.60 28.54 36.86
C ALA A 22 4.88 30.03 36.78
N VAL A 23 4.96 30.54 35.54
CA VAL A 23 5.13 31.98 35.27
C VAL A 23 3.77 32.57 34.90
N THR A 24 3.31 33.55 35.65
CA THR A 24 2.08 34.30 35.33
C THR A 24 2.38 35.40 34.33
N VAL A 25 1.85 35.24 33.11
CA VAL A 25 2.07 36.19 31.99
C VAL A 25 0.96 37.22 31.91
N LEU A 26 -0.28 36.85 32.23
CA LEU A 26 -1.39 37.81 32.35
C LEU A 26 -1.96 37.78 33.75
N LYS A 27 -2.26 38.96 34.29
CA LYS A 27 -2.68 39.18 35.67
C LYS A 27 -3.92 40.08 35.69
N ASP A 28 -5.06 39.53 36.02
CA ASP A 28 -6.33 40.25 36.23
C ASP A 28 -6.72 41.18 35.07
N ILE A 29 -6.66 40.65 33.83
CA ILE A 29 -7.06 41.38 32.64
C ILE A 29 -8.59 41.39 32.52
N SER A 30 -9.18 42.59 32.58
CA SER A 30 -10.59 42.84 32.28
C SER A 30 -10.67 43.86 31.15
N LEU A 31 -11.35 43.51 30.05
CA LEU A 31 -11.43 44.34 28.85
C LEU A 31 -12.75 44.08 28.11
N ARG A 32 -13.42 45.12 27.67
CA ARG A 32 -14.60 45.08 26.82
C ARG A 32 -14.30 45.75 25.48
N VAL A 33 -14.62 45.09 24.38
CA VAL A 33 -14.44 45.62 23.03
C VAL A 33 -15.82 45.64 22.35
N HIS A 34 -16.18 46.78 21.80
CA HIS A 34 -17.47 46.97 21.12
C HIS A 34 -17.36 46.76 19.61
N ALA A 35 -18.50 46.49 18.97
CA ALA A 35 -18.54 46.31 17.52
C ALA A 35 -18.17 47.61 16.79
N GLY A 36 -17.30 47.52 15.77
CA GLY A 36 -16.85 48.69 15.00
C GLY A 36 -15.80 49.54 15.71
N GLU A 37 -15.19 49.07 16.78
CA GLU A 37 -14.12 49.76 17.52
C GLU A 37 -12.76 49.51 16.87
N MET A 38 -11.88 50.54 16.85
CA MET A 38 -10.47 50.39 16.47
C MET A 38 -9.59 50.63 17.71
N LEU A 39 -9.06 49.54 18.26
CA LEU A 39 -8.33 49.48 19.51
C LEU A 39 -6.84 49.17 19.27
N ALA A 40 -5.93 49.91 19.91
CA ALA A 40 -4.52 49.55 20.00
C ALA A 40 -4.17 49.01 21.39
N ILE A 41 -3.45 47.87 21.43
CA ILE A 41 -2.86 47.29 22.63
C ILE A 41 -1.35 47.56 22.57
N ILE A 42 -0.84 48.39 23.47
CA ILE A 42 0.58 48.77 23.52
C ILE A 42 1.26 48.27 24.79
N GLY A 43 2.59 48.19 24.77
CA GLY A 43 3.42 47.84 25.93
C GLY A 43 4.82 47.40 25.52
N ALA A 44 5.71 47.22 26.46
CA ALA A 44 7.07 46.75 26.23
C ALA A 44 7.10 45.32 25.70
N SER A 45 8.22 44.89 25.11
CA SER A 45 8.42 43.48 24.74
C SER A 45 8.34 42.61 26.01
N GLY A 46 7.63 41.47 25.92
CA GLY A 46 7.42 40.57 27.06
C GLY A 46 6.29 40.98 28.02
N SER A 47 5.57 42.09 27.81
CA SER A 47 4.48 42.53 28.68
C SER A 47 3.19 41.69 28.63
N GLY A 48 3.11 40.65 27.76
CA GLY A 48 1.94 39.78 27.64
C GLY A 48 1.01 40.09 26.47
N LYS A 49 1.32 41.08 25.60
CA LYS A 49 0.48 41.50 24.46
C LYS A 49 0.11 40.35 23.49
N SER A 50 1.09 39.60 23.01
CA SER A 50 0.85 38.48 22.10
C SER A 50 0.07 37.34 22.78
N THR A 51 0.27 37.14 24.10
CA THR A 51 -0.51 36.19 24.90
C THR A 51 -1.99 36.61 24.97
N LEU A 52 -2.23 37.90 25.23
CA LEU A 52 -3.59 38.42 25.24
C LEU A 52 -4.24 38.33 23.86
N MET A 53 -3.51 38.66 22.79
CA MET A 53 -4.00 38.51 21.44
C MET A 53 -4.35 37.05 21.07
N ASN A 54 -3.55 36.08 21.52
CA ASN A 54 -3.82 34.66 21.32
C ASN A 54 -5.12 34.22 22.03
N ILE A 55 -5.40 34.78 23.20
CA ILE A 55 -6.65 34.54 23.94
C ILE A 55 -7.83 35.18 23.19
N LEU A 56 -7.71 36.47 22.82
CA LEU A 56 -8.73 37.19 22.02
C LEU A 56 -9.05 36.47 20.72
N GLY A 57 -8.02 35.90 20.10
CA GLY A 57 -8.15 35.11 18.86
C GLY A 57 -8.60 33.69 19.05
N CYS A 58 -8.96 33.24 20.25
CA CYS A 58 -9.29 31.83 20.53
C CYS A 58 -8.20 30.82 20.10
N LEU A 59 -6.93 31.24 20.02
CA LEU A 59 -5.77 30.39 19.76
C LEU A 59 -5.29 29.70 21.04
N ASP A 60 -5.51 30.38 22.19
CA ASP A 60 -5.21 29.87 23.51
C ASP A 60 -6.41 30.11 24.45
N LYS A 61 -6.45 29.44 25.59
CA LYS A 61 -7.48 29.58 26.61
C LYS A 61 -6.90 30.28 27.83
N PRO A 62 -7.67 31.13 28.53
CA PRO A 62 -7.27 31.63 29.82
C PRO A 62 -7.09 30.49 30.83
N SER A 63 -6.18 30.65 31.80
CA SER A 63 -6.03 29.74 32.93
C SER A 63 -7.12 29.95 33.97
N GLU A 64 -7.48 31.23 34.23
CA GLU A 64 -8.56 31.62 35.13
C GLU A 64 -9.31 32.81 34.52
N GLY A 65 -10.52 33.08 35.01
CA GLY A 65 -11.39 34.13 34.52
C GLY A 65 -12.37 33.66 33.44
N SER A 66 -13.14 34.57 32.89
CA SER A 66 -14.11 34.28 31.83
C SER A 66 -13.88 35.15 30.61
N MET A 67 -14.05 34.56 29.42
CA MET A 67 -14.06 35.27 28.15
C MET A 67 -15.27 34.88 27.35
N ARG A 68 -15.92 35.88 26.74
CA ARG A 68 -17.05 35.71 25.82
C ARG A 68 -16.78 36.41 24.51
N ILE A 69 -17.15 35.80 23.41
CA ILE A 69 -17.18 36.41 22.07
C ILE A 69 -18.58 36.24 21.52
N MET A 70 -19.26 37.35 21.17
CA MET A 70 -20.64 37.31 20.68
C MET A 70 -21.55 36.47 21.57
N ASP A 71 -21.48 36.66 22.87
CA ASP A 71 -22.20 35.89 23.90
C ASP A 71 -21.84 34.40 24.06
N VAL A 72 -20.87 33.88 23.29
CA VAL A 72 -20.38 32.50 23.42
C VAL A 72 -19.26 32.43 24.42
N PRO A 73 -19.38 31.67 25.54
CA PRO A 73 -18.32 31.49 26.51
C PRO A 73 -17.20 30.62 25.97
N THR A 74 -15.99 31.16 25.82
CA THR A 74 -14.86 30.44 25.18
C THR A 74 -14.12 29.50 26.13
N GLY A 75 -14.17 29.74 27.45
CA GLY A 75 -13.46 28.94 28.47
C GLY A 75 -13.90 27.46 28.49
N VAL A 76 -15.20 27.20 28.33
CA VAL A 76 -15.81 25.87 28.32
C VAL A 76 -15.99 25.30 26.89
N ALA A 77 -15.72 26.12 25.88
CA ALA A 77 -15.88 25.72 24.47
C ALA A 77 -14.89 24.63 24.08
N SER A 78 -15.35 23.66 23.26
CA SER A 78 -14.50 22.64 22.66
C SER A 78 -13.55 23.25 21.62
N ASN A 79 -12.46 22.54 21.28
CA ASN A 79 -11.54 22.98 20.24
C ASN A 79 -12.24 23.15 18.89
N GLU A 80 -13.29 22.37 18.61
CA GLU A 80 -14.10 22.50 17.40
C GLU A 80 -14.94 23.77 17.40
N GLN A 81 -15.54 24.14 18.55
CA GLN A 81 -16.28 25.38 18.70
C GLN A 81 -15.36 26.61 18.58
N LEU A 82 -14.17 26.55 19.20
CA LEU A 82 -13.17 27.61 19.04
C LEU A 82 -12.68 27.74 17.59
N ALA A 83 -12.48 26.63 16.88
CA ALA A 83 -12.14 26.65 15.46
C ALA A 83 -13.27 27.28 14.61
N GLN A 84 -14.51 27.03 14.97
CA GLN A 84 -15.68 27.61 14.29
C GLN A 84 -15.74 29.14 14.53
N LEU A 85 -15.53 29.61 15.77
CA LEU A 85 -15.47 31.04 16.08
C LEU A 85 -14.36 31.73 15.29
N ARG A 86 -13.15 31.14 15.24
CA ARG A 86 -12.05 31.67 14.42
C ARG A 86 -12.43 31.73 12.94
N SER A 87 -13.01 30.67 12.39
CA SER A 87 -13.35 30.62 10.97
C SER A 87 -14.43 31.63 10.57
N GLN A 88 -15.40 31.90 11.46
CA GLN A 88 -16.56 32.73 11.14
C GLN A 88 -16.37 34.21 11.47
N TYR A 89 -15.69 34.52 12.58
CA TYR A 89 -15.71 35.87 13.12
C TYR A 89 -14.34 36.54 13.18
N ILE A 90 -13.22 35.80 13.17
CA ILE A 90 -11.90 36.32 13.44
C ILE A 90 -10.99 36.20 12.20
N GLY A 91 -10.40 37.33 11.81
CA GLY A 91 -9.34 37.39 10.80
C GLY A 91 -7.99 37.77 11.45
N PHE A 92 -6.96 36.97 11.18
CA PHE A 92 -5.62 37.21 11.71
C PHE A 92 -4.72 37.84 10.65
N ILE A 93 -4.02 38.90 11.04
CA ILE A 93 -2.93 39.56 10.31
C ILE A 93 -1.67 39.40 11.17
N PHE A 94 -0.75 38.56 10.77
CA PHE A 94 0.46 38.24 11.50
C PHE A 94 1.64 39.13 11.10
N GLN A 95 2.59 39.34 11.99
CA GLN A 95 3.81 40.09 11.78
C GLN A 95 4.68 39.53 10.64
N ARG A 96 4.82 38.20 10.55
CA ARG A 96 5.63 37.52 9.55
C ARG A 96 4.80 36.94 8.38
N TYR A 97 3.65 37.53 8.06
CA TYR A 97 2.71 37.17 6.99
C TYR A 97 2.17 35.74 7.07
N HIS A 98 2.97 34.75 7.44
CA HIS A 98 2.63 33.32 7.54
C HIS A 98 1.90 32.80 6.29
N LEU A 99 2.47 33.06 5.11
CA LEU A 99 1.97 32.55 3.84
C LEU A 99 2.62 31.20 3.55
N MET A 100 1.86 30.30 2.95
CA MET A 100 2.38 29.00 2.51
C MET A 100 3.24 29.19 1.25
N PRO A 101 4.54 28.84 1.28
CA PRO A 101 5.48 29.21 0.23
C PRO A 101 5.23 28.54 -1.12
N TYR A 102 4.57 27.37 -1.11
CA TYR A 102 4.26 26.60 -2.32
C TYR A 102 2.90 26.94 -2.94
N LEU A 103 2.07 27.74 -2.27
CA LEU A 103 0.78 28.19 -2.77
C LEU A 103 0.90 29.57 -3.45
N THR A 104 0.01 29.82 -4.42
CA THR A 104 -0.13 31.15 -5.04
C THR A 104 -0.79 32.16 -4.07
N ALA A 105 -0.81 33.44 -4.43
CA ALA A 105 -1.51 34.47 -3.66
C ALA A 105 -3.00 34.13 -3.52
N THR A 106 -3.67 33.74 -4.62
CA THR A 106 -5.08 33.35 -4.62
C THR A 106 -5.33 32.14 -3.72
N GLU A 107 -4.47 31.13 -3.80
CA GLU A 107 -4.57 29.92 -2.98
C GLU A 107 -4.34 30.17 -1.49
N ASN A 108 -3.38 31.06 -1.15
CA ASN A 108 -3.16 31.48 0.24
C ASN A 108 -4.39 32.21 0.82
N VAL A 109 -5.02 33.10 0.05
CA VAL A 109 -6.23 33.80 0.46
C VAL A 109 -7.40 32.82 0.64
N ALA A 110 -7.51 31.80 -0.18
CA ALA A 110 -8.60 30.84 -0.15
C ALA A 110 -8.53 29.83 1.03
N ILE A 111 -7.40 29.74 1.77
CA ILE A 111 -7.20 28.74 2.86
C ILE A 111 -8.34 28.74 3.89
N PRO A 112 -8.78 29.87 4.47
CA PRO A 112 -9.84 29.88 5.49
C PRO A 112 -11.16 29.28 4.97
N ALA A 113 -11.48 29.52 3.72
CA ALA A 113 -12.71 29.02 3.09
C ALA A 113 -12.67 27.53 2.72
N LEU A 114 -11.50 26.85 2.84
CA LEU A 114 -11.42 25.40 2.72
C LEU A 114 -12.13 24.67 3.87
N TYR A 115 -12.29 25.33 5.01
CA TYR A 115 -12.90 24.80 6.23
C TYR A 115 -14.34 25.28 6.43
N THR A 116 -14.90 25.94 5.41
CA THR A 116 -16.31 26.37 5.30
C THR A 116 -17.01 25.61 4.17
N ASP A 117 -18.31 25.80 4.03
CA ASP A 117 -19.12 25.16 2.99
C ASP A 117 -19.10 25.89 1.64
N MET A 118 -18.17 26.84 1.46
CA MET A 118 -18.07 27.65 0.25
C MET A 118 -17.61 26.79 -0.95
N PRO A 119 -18.36 26.79 -2.08
CA PRO A 119 -17.95 26.07 -3.29
C PRO A 119 -16.62 26.55 -3.86
N ALA A 120 -15.86 25.66 -4.50
CA ALA A 120 -14.51 25.97 -5.01
C ALA A 120 -14.48 27.17 -5.97
N ALA A 121 -15.45 27.28 -6.88
CA ALA A 121 -15.54 28.41 -7.81
C ALA A 121 -15.82 29.75 -7.11
N GLU A 122 -16.65 29.73 -6.06
CA GLU A 122 -16.96 30.91 -5.26
C GLU A 122 -15.73 31.34 -4.43
N ARG A 123 -15.00 30.37 -3.85
CA ARG A 123 -13.74 30.63 -3.13
C ARG A 123 -12.71 31.33 -4.02
N GLU A 124 -12.50 30.82 -5.21
CA GLU A 124 -11.54 31.38 -6.17
C GLU A 124 -11.96 32.77 -6.63
N SER A 125 -13.24 32.95 -6.97
CA SER A 125 -13.80 34.25 -7.34
C SER A 125 -13.66 35.28 -6.22
N ARG A 126 -14.00 34.92 -4.97
CA ARG A 126 -13.90 35.80 -3.81
C ARG A 126 -12.45 36.15 -3.47
N ALA A 127 -11.53 35.16 -3.51
CA ALA A 127 -10.11 35.40 -3.28
C ALA A 127 -9.54 36.36 -4.34
N THR A 128 -9.87 36.18 -5.61
CA THR A 128 -9.49 37.05 -6.71
C THR A 128 -10.04 38.47 -6.52
N HIS A 129 -11.31 38.59 -6.12
CA HIS A 129 -11.93 39.89 -5.83
C HIS A 129 -11.23 40.63 -4.70
N LEU A 130 -10.93 39.95 -3.58
CA LEU A 130 -10.23 40.52 -2.45
C LEU A 130 -8.82 41.01 -2.81
N LEU A 131 -8.06 40.17 -3.54
CA LEU A 131 -6.72 40.55 -4.00
C LEU A 131 -6.76 41.75 -4.96
N THR A 132 -7.73 41.77 -5.87
CA THR A 132 -7.90 42.90 -6.81
C THR A 132 -8.22 44.21 -6.08
N ARG A 133 -9.12 44.16 -5.07
CA ARG A 133 -9.43 45.31 -4.22
C ARG A 133 -8.19 45.83 -3.45
N LEU A 134 -7.26 44.96 -3.09
CA LEU A 134 -6.00 45.31 -2.40
C LEU A 134 -4.85 45.58 -3.38
N GLY A 135 -5.13 45.82 -4.66
CA GLY A 135 -4.16 46.22 -5.69
C GLY A 135 -3.23 45.08 -6.15
N LEU A 136 -3.63 43.80 -5.98
CA LEU A 136 -2.85 42.63 -6.36
C LEU A 136 -3.48 41.85 -7.54
N GLY A 137 -4.39 42.45 -8.34
CA GLY A 137 -5.07 41.78 -9.45
C GLY A 137 -4.12 41.25 -10.54
N SER A 138 -2.91 41.84 -10.71
CA SER A 138 -1.89 41.36 -11.64
C SER A 138 -0.94 40.30 -11.03
N ARG A 139 -1.12 39.92 -9.76
CA ARG A 139 -0.22 39.03 -8.99
C ARG A 139 -0.91 37.79 -8.43
N LEU A 140 -2.06 37.41 -8.97
CA LEU A 140 -2.91 36.33 -8.46
C LEU A 140 -2.19 34.98 -8.37
N ASP A 141 -1.38 34.66 -9.37
CA ASP A 141 -0.65 33.39 -9.51
C ASP A 141 0.78 33.44 -8.91
N TYR A 142 1.18 34.56 -8.33
CA TYR A 142 2.51 34.72 -7.76
C TYR A 142 2.60 33.97 -6.42
N ARG A 143 3.74 33.35 -6.18
CA ARG A 143 4.08 32.73 -4.89
C ARG A 143 4.71 33.75 -3.94
N PRO A 144 4.68 33.51 -2.62
CA PRO A 144 5.24 34.45 -1.65
C PRO A 144 6.66 34.94 -1.95
N ALA A 145 7.55 34.05 -2.41
CA ALA A 145 8.92 34.40 -2.79
C ALA A 145 9.03 35.39 -3.98
N GLN A 146 7.96 35.60 -4.73
CA GLN A 146 7.87 36.51 -5.87
C GLN A 146 7.21 37.86 -5.51
N LEU A 147 6.77 38.01 -4.27
CA LEU A 147 6.06 39.18 -3.77
C LEU A 147 6.95 39.99 -2.81
N SER A 148 6.85 41.32 -2.86
CA SER A 148 7.47 42.19 -1.84
C SER A 148 6.82 42.02 -0.48
N GLY A 149 7.47 42.45 0.60
CA GLY A 149 6.93 42.38 1.96
C GLY A 149 5.54 43.02 2.09
N GLY A 150 5.36 44.23 1.55
CA GLY A 150 4.06 44.92 1.55
C GLY A 150 2.99 44.16 0.72
N GLN A 151 3.39 43.52 -0.39
CA GLN A 151 2.48 42.68 -1.18
C GLN A 151 2.09 41.41 -0.43
N GLN A 152 3.03 40.75 0.27
CA GLN A 152 2.75 39.59 1.12
C GLN A 152 1.78 39.95 2.26
N GLN A 153 1.96 41.14 2.86
CA GLN A 153 1.06 41.63 3.91
C GLN A 153 -0.36 41.85 3.37
N ARG A 154 -0.49 42.41 2.16
CA ARG A 154 -1.80 42.59 1.53
C ARG A 154 -2.47 41.21 1.22
N VAL A 155 -1.69 40.18 0.85
CA VAL A 155 -2.20 38.77 0.73
C VAL A 155 -2.69 38.26 2.10
N SER A 156 -1.94 38.56 3.20
CA SER A 156 -2.35 38.19 4.56
C SER A 156 -3.66 38.87 4.98
N ILE A 157 -3.84 40.15 4.64
CA ILE A 157 -5.10 40.89 4.87
C ILE A 157 -6.24 40.28 4.06
N ALA A 158 -6.03 40.02 2.75
CA ALA A 158 -7.04 39.36 1.91
C ALA A 158 -7.47 38.00 2.50
N ARG A 159 -6.51 37.22 3.04
CA ARG A 159 -6.79 35.96 3.74
C ARG A 159 -7.64 36.16 4.99
N ALA A 160 -7.31 37.18 5.81
CA ALA A 160 -8.11 37.49 6.99
C ALA A 160 -9.56 37.87 6.68
N LEU A 161 -9.80 38.45 5.52
CA LEU A 161 -11.15 38.87 5.05
C LEU A 161 -11.93 37.80 4.32
N MET A 162 -11.31 36.65 4.03
CA MET A 162 -11.88 35.64 3.13
C MET A 162 -13.25 35.13 3.57
N ASN A 163 -13.44 34.89 4.86
CA ASN A 163 -14.71 34.41 5.43
C ASN A 163 -15.63 35.52 5.94
N GLY A 164 -15.27 36.79 5.73
CA GLY A 164 -16.07 37.95 6.21
C GLY A 164 -15.91 38.23 7.69
N ALA A 165 -14.68 38.10 8.21
CA ALA A 165 -14.37 38.33 9.62
C ALA A 165 -14.90 39.68 10.13
N GLN A 166 -15.59 39.67 11.26
CA GLN A 166 -16.06 40.89 11.94
C GLN A 166 -14.97 41.49 12.84
N ILE A 167 -14.09 40.65 13.36
CA ILE A 167 -12.99 40.99 14.22
C ILE A 167 -11.68 40.77 13.47
N ILE A 168 -10.84 41.79 13.34
CA ILE A 168 -9.51 41.70 12.73
C ILE A 168 -8.48 41.88 13.85
N LEU A 169 -7.67 40.86 14.06
CA LEU A 169 -6.57 40.87 15.01
C LEU A 169 -5.25 41.05 14.24
N ALA A 170 -4.55 42.15 14.46
CA ALA A 170 -3.30 42.49 13.80
C ALA A 170 -2.13 42.54 14.79
N ASP A 171 -1.20 41.58 14.66
CA ASP A 171 0.02 41.50 15.48
C ASP A 171 1.18 42.20 14.78
N GLU A 172 1.61 43.36 15.32
CA GLU A 172 2.68 44.17 14.76
C GLU A 172 2.65 44.32 13.23
N PRO A 173 1.50 44.73 12.65
CA PRO A 173 1.25 44.60 11.22
C PRO A 173 2.21 45.37 10.32
N THR A 174 2.94 46.33 10.84
CA THR A 174 3.92 47.20 10.15
C THR A 174 5.36 46.85 10.48
N GLY A 175 5.61 45.97 11.46
CA GLY A 175 6.94 45.69 12.00
C GLY A 175 7.98 45.13 11.02
N ALA A 176 7.54 44.58 9.91
CA ALA A 176 8.40 44.03 8.84
C ALA A 176 8.37 44.86 7.54
N LEU A 177 7.79 46.07 7.58
CA LEU A 177 7.57 46.94 6.43
C LEU A 177 8.39 48.24 6.51
N ASP A 178 8.70 48.78 5.35
CA ASP A 178 9.22 50.16 5.23
C ASP A 178 8.11 51.18 5.55
N SER A 179 8.51 52.43 5.85
CA SER A 179 7.58 53.47 6.29
C SER A 179 6.45 53.74 5.30
N SER A 180 6.72 53.68 4.00
CA SER A 180 5.72 53.93 2.96
C SER A 180 4.69 52.79 2.90
N SER A 181 5.13 51.54 2.90
CA SER A 181 4.28 50.36 2.94
C SER A 181 3.48 50.25 4.24
N GLY A 182 4.07 50.73 5.37
CA GLY A 182 3.38 50.83 6.66
C GLY A 182 2.21 51.80 6.63
N GLN A 183 2.39 52.99 6.02
CA GLN A 183 1.31 53.99 5.86
C GLN A 183 0.18 53.47 4.95
N GLU A 184 0.52 52.80 3.83
CA GLU A 184 -0.48 52.19 2.96
C GLU A 184 -1.28 51.12 3.68
N LEU A 185 -0.62 50.31 4.52
CA LEU A 185 -1.29 49.30 5.33
C LEU A 185 -2.27 49.92 6.32
N MET A 186 -1.86 50.97 7.04
CA MET A 186 -2.75 51.68 7.97
C MET A 186 -3.95 52.28 7.24
N ALA A 187 -3.77 52.83 6.03
CA ALA A 187 -4.88 53.32 5.21
C ALA A 187 -5.86 52.19 4.86
N ILE A 188 -5.38 50.97 4.55
CA ILE A 188 -6.24 49.80 4.31
C ILE A 188 -7.01 49.43 5.59
N LEU A 189 -6.36 49.39 6.77
CA LEU A 189 -7.01 49.09 8.05
C LEU A 189 -8.08 50.14 8.40
N HIS A 190 -7.81 51.44 8.22
CA HIS A 190 -8.80 52.49 8.39
C HIS A 190 -10.01 52.32 7.44
N GLY A 191 -9.75 51.96 6.17
CA GLY A 191 -10.83 51.67 5.22
C GLY A 191 -11.71 50.46 5.65
N LEU A 192 -11.10 49.44 6.26
CA LEU A 192 -11.82 48.28 6.81
C LEU A 192 -12.62 48.66 8.06
N HIS A 193 -12.05 49.50 8.93
CA HIS A 193 -12.74 50.06 10.10
C HIS A 193 -13.98 50.86 9.66
N GLN A 194 -13.84 51.76 8.69
CA GLN A 194 -14.95 52.52 8.12
C GLN A 194 -16.03 51.63 7.48
N ALA A 195 -15.64 50.44 6.98
CA ALA A 195 -16.56 49.44 6.49
C ALA A 195 -17.27 48.63 7.60
N GLY A 196 -16.99 48.94 8.89
CA GLY A 196 -17.67 48.34 10.06
C GLY A 196 -16.95 47.17 10.71
N HIS A 197 -15.70 46.88 10.32
CA HIS A 197 -14.90 45.85 11.01
C HIS A 197 -14.38 46.37 12.36
N THR A 198 -14.39 45.51 13.37
CA THR A 198 -13.71 45.76 14.66
C THR A 198 -12.25 45.38 14.49
N ILE A 199 -11.33 46.29 14.80
CA ILE A 199 -9.89 46.10 14.57
C ILE A 199 -9.14 46.21 15.89
N ILE A 200 -8.37 45.20 16.24
CA ILE A 200 -7.49 45.19 17.40
C ILE A 200 -6.05 45.07 16.90
N ILE A 201 -5.26 46.11 17.14
CA ILE A 201 -3.84 46.20 16.73
C ILE A 201 -2.96 46.02 17.96
N VAL A 202 -2.10 45.04 17.95
CA VAL A 202 -1.02 44.88 18.94
C VAL A 202 0.23 45.48 18.33
N THR A 203 0.81 46.49 19.03
CA THR A 203 2.02 47.16 18.56
C THR A 203 2.84 47.74 19.73
N HIS A 204 4.13 47.94 19.47
CA HIS A 204 5.00 48.73 20.36
C HIS A 204 5.23 50.16 19.82
N ASP A 205 4.75 50.48 18.61
CA ASP A 205 4.88 51.80 17.99
C ASP A 205 3.71 52.72 18.39
N ARG A 206 4.04 53.79 19.13
CA ARG A 206 3.07 54.80 19.57
C ARG A 206 2.46 55.59 18.40
N ASN A 207 3.16 55.73 17.27
CA ASN A 207 2.62 56.44 16.11
C ASN A 207 1.47 55.64 15.44
N ILE A 208 1.54 54.31 15.48
CA ILE A 208 0.44 53.45 15.01
C ILE A 208 -0.71 53.47 16.01
N ALA A 209 -0.41 53.36 17.28
CA ALA A 209 -1.42 53.40 18.35
C ALA A 209 -2.21 54.72 18.36
N SER A 210 -1.53 55.86 18.12
CA SER A 210 -2.19 57.17 18.06
C SER A 210 -3.22 57.32 16.94
N GLN A 211 -3.22 56.45 15.95
CA GLN A 211 -4.20 56.42 14.88
C GLN A 211 -5.45 55.59 15.24
N CYS A 212 -5.47 54.88 16.37
CA CYS A 212 -6.60 54.11 16.85
C CYS A 212 -7.49 54.96 17.77
N GLN A 213 -8.77 54.60 17.87
CA GLN A 213 -9.78 55.29 18.68
C GLN A 213 -9.56 55.13 20.18
N ARG A 214 -8.99 53.97 20.59
CA ARG A 214 -8.74 53.62 21.98
C ARG A 214 -7.38 52.98 22.14
N ILE A 215 -6.70 53.27 23.21
CA ILE A 215 -5.37 52.76 23.51
C ILE A 215 -5.40 52.07 24.87
N VAL A 216 -5.06 50.80 24.89
CA VAL A 216 -4.87 50.01 26.12
C VAL A 216 -3.39 49.73 26.31
N GLU A 217 -2.82 50.15 27.42
CA GLU A 217 -1.41 49.94 27.74
C GLU A 217 -1.26 48.78 28.74
N ILE A 218 -0.43 47.83 28.37
CA ILE A 218 -0.14 46.62 29.20
C ILE A 218 1.31 46.69 29.68
N HIS A 219 1.48 46.53 30.99
CA HIS A 219 2.79 46.43 31.65
C HIS A 219 2.79 45.23 32.60
N ASP A 220 3.81 44.37 32.53
CA ASP A 220 3.99 43.17 33.38
C ASP A 220 2.74 42.31 33.54
N GLY A 221 1.99 42.17 32.46
CA GLY A 221 0.79 41.32 32.38
C GLY A 221 -0.50 41.95 32.91
N ALA A 222 -0.49 43.23 33.32
CA ALA A 222 -1.68 43.95 33.77
C ALA A 222 -1.97 45.17 32.89
N ILE A 223 -3.23 45.55 32.75
CA ILE A 223 -3.64 46.80 32.10
C ILE A 223 -3.34 47.95 33.08
N ILE A 224 -2.50 48.89 32.63
CA ILE A 224 -2.12 50.06 33.42
C ILE A 224 -2.84 51.33 32.97
N ALA A 225 -3.27 51.39 31.72
CA ALA A 225 -4.04 52.50 31.19
C ALA A 225 -5.03 52.00 30.12
N ASP A 226 -6.18 52.62 30.09
CA ASP A 226 -7.24 52.42 29.10
C ASP A 226 -7.89 53.76 28.83
N SER A 227 -7.66 54.31 27.67
CA SER A 227 -8.01 55.70 27.36
C SER A 227 -8.51 55.86 25.94
N ASP A 228 -9.60 56.60 25.79
CA ASP A 228 -10.09 57.05 24.49
C ASP A 228 -9.15 58.09 23.89
N ASN A 229 -8.91 57.97 22.58
CA ASN A 229 -8.11 58.90 21.81
C ASN A 229 -9.01 59.88 21.04
N PRO A 230 -9.16 61.15 21.45
CA PRO A 230 -10.12 62.08 20.85
C PRO A 230 -9.75 62.54 19.43
N VAL A 231 -8.57 62.14 18.90
CA VAL A 231 -8.07 62.58 17.59
C VAL A 231 -8.54 61.65 16.47
N ALA A 232 -9.03 60.45 16.77
CA ALA A 232 -9.47 59.48 15.76
C ALA A 232 -10.91 59.77 15.30
N GLU A 233 -11.13 59.92 14.00
CA GLU A 233 -12.45 60.11 13.41
C GLU A 233 -13.42 58.95 13.77
N GLN A 234 -14.58 59.29 14.31
CA GLN A 234 -15.65 58.32 14.63
C GLN A 234 -16.37 57.91 13.34
N GLY A 235 -15.98 56.80 12.75
CA GLY A 235 -16.75 56.16 11.69
C GLY A 235 -17.99 55.45 12.28
N GLN A 236 -19.18 55.76 11.79
CA GLN A 236 -20.37 54.98 12.16
C GLN A 236 -20.33 53.61 11.50
N PRO A 237 -20.42 52.51 12.26
CA PRO A 237 -20.39 51.17 11.68
C PRO A 237 -21.62 50.92 10.82
N GLN A 238 -21.43 50.74 9.50
CA GLN A 238 -22.44 50.13 8.63
C GLN A 238 -22.38 48.61 8.86
N GLY A 239 -23.48 48.07 9.38
CA GLY A 239 -23.57 46.64 9.67
C GLY A 239 -23.21 45.77 8.43
N LEU A 240 -22.17 44.97 8.58
CA LEU A 240 -21.82 43.97 7.55
C LEU A 240 -22.89 42.91 7.43
N PRO A 241 -23.28 42.51 6.22
CA PRO A 241 -24.21 41.38 6.05
C PRO A 241 -23.54 40.12 6.61
N ALA A 242 -24.16 39.53 7.62
CA ALA A 242 -23.76 38.25 8.16
C ALA A 242 -23.84 37.19 7.04
N THR A 243 -22.72 36.69 6.60
CA THR A 243 -22.69 35.55 5.70
C THR A 243 -23.11 34.33 6.50
N THR A 244 -24.40 33.96 6.41
CA THR A 244 -24.93 32.72 7.00
C THR A 244 -24.44 31.52 6.19
N ALA A 245 -23.23 31.09 6.48
CA ALA A 245 -22.73 29.81 6.00
C ALA A 245 -23.32 28.69 6.88
N THR A 246 -24.59 28.33 6.59
CA THR A 246 -25.27 27.19 7.18
C THR A 246 -25.38 26.09 6.14
N GLY A 247 -24.43 25.20 6.12
CA GLY A 247 -24.48 24.02 5.27
C GLY A 247 -23.18 23.23 5.41
N ARG A 248 -23.29 21.95 5.58
CA ARG A 248 -22.15 21.03 5.56
C ARG A 248 -21.89 20.66 4.12
N SER A 249 -20.73 21.01 3.55
CA SER A 249 -20.39 20.51 2.21
C SER A 249 -20.38 18.97 2.19
N PRO A 250 -20.83 18.33 1.10
CA PRO A 250 -20.84 16.88 1.03
C PRO A 250 -19.44 16.35 1.25
N ALA A 251 -19.28 15.34 2.10
CA ALA A 251 -18.00 14.74 2.54
C ALA A 251 -17.05 14.42 1.36
N TRP A 252 -17.61 14.17 0.18
CA TRP A 252 -16.90 13.90 -1.07
C TRP A 252 -16.05 15.09 -1.59
N GLN A 253 -16.52 16.32 -1.42
CA GLN A 253 -15.76 17.50 -1.86
C GLN A 253 -14.51 17.69 -1.00
N GLY A 254 -14.61 17.49 0.31
CA GLY A 254 -13.47 17.51 1.22
C GLY A 254 -12.41 16.45 0.90
N ILE A 255 -12.83 15.25 0.49
CA ILE A 255 -11.91 14.18 0.08
C ILE A 255 -11.17 14.56 -1.21
N LYS A 256 -11.87 15.08 -2.22
CA LYS A 256 -11.26 15.50 -3.49
C LYS A 256 -10.21 16.59 -3.29
N GLU A 257 -10.47 17.55 -2.41
CA GLU A 257 -9.52 18.61 -2.07
C GLU A 257 -8.33 18.10 -1.27
N ALA A 258 -8.56 17.21 -0.30
CA ALA A 258 -7.48 16.60 0.45
C ALA A 258 -6.56 15.75 -0.45
N VAL A 259 -7.13 15.00 -1.42
CA VAL A 259 -6.34 14.27 -2.43
C VAL A 259 -5.53 15.24 -3.31
N ARG A 260 -6.12 16.36 -3.73
CA ARG A 260 -5.42 17.39 -4.52
C ARG A 260 -4.26 18.01 -3.74
N MET A 261 -4.46 18.31 -2.45
CA MET A 261 -3.40 18.83 -1.58
C MET A 261 -2.31 17.77 -1.33
N ALA A 262 -2.69 16.50 -1.08
CA ALA A 262 -1.76 15.40 -0.93
C ALA A 262 -0.87 15.25 -2.18
N TRP A 263 -1.48 15.30 -3.38
CA TRP A 263 -0.74 15.25 -4.64
C TRP A 263 0.27 16.38 -4.81
N ARG A 264 -0.12 17.61 -4.47
CA ARG A 264 0.78 18.77 -4.52
C ARG A 264 1.92 18.68 -3.52
N SER A 265 1.64 18.19 -2.31
CA SER A 265 2.64 17.93 -1.27
C SER A 265 3.68 16.91 -1.73
N LEU A 266 3.23 15.81 -2.36
CA LEU A 266 4.10 14.77 -2.93
C LEU A 266 5.03 15.33 -4.02
N LEU A 267 4.51 16.17 -4.91
CA LEU A 267 5.30 16.80 -5.98
C LEU A 267 6.31 17.82 -5.43
N GLY A 268 6.01 18.47 -4.31
CA GLY A 268 6.91 19.41 -3.63
C GLY A 268 8.12 18.72 -2.98
N HIS A 269 7.97 17.48 -2.51
CA HIS A 269 9.01 16.73 -1.78
C HIS A 269 9.25 15.34 -2.38
N ARG A 270 9.64 15.29 -3.67
CA ARG A 270 9.73 14.06 -4.49
C ARG A 270 10.61 12.97 -3.88
N VAL A 271 11.79 13.33 -3.37
CA VAL A 271 12.74 12.36 -2.79
C VAL A 271 12.15 11.69 -1.56
N ARG A 272 11.50 12.46 -0.68
CA ARG A 272 10.85 11.94 0.52
C ARG A 272 9.68 11.02 0.16
N ALA A 273 8.83 11.46 -0.76
CA ALA A 273 7.71 10.66 -1.25
C ALA A 273 8.17 9.33 -1.83
N PHE A 274 9.25 9.32 -2.63
CA PHE A 274 9.84 8.11 -3.19
C PHE A 274 10.37 7.19 -2.09
N LEU A 275 11.14 7.70 -1.13
CA LEU A 275 11.68 6.91 -0.01
C LEU A 275 10.55 6.33 0.86
N SER A 276 9.47 7.08 1.08
CA SER A 276 8.28 6.59 1.81
C SER A 276 7.60 5.43 1.08
N MET A 277 7.48 5.52 -0.24
CA MET A 277 6.86 4.49 -1.06
C MET A 277 7.74 3.26 -1.25
N LEU A 278 9.08 3.41 -1.18
CA LEU A 278 10.04 2.35 -1.52
C LEU A 278 9.80 1.07 -0.70
N GLY A 279 9.58 1.20 0.60
CA GLY A 279 9.28 0.05 1.47
C GLY A 279 8.00 -0.69 1.06
N ILE A 280 6.96 0.05 0.66
CA ILE A 280 5.70 -0.52 0.19
C ILE A 280 5.86 -1.14 -1.20
N ILE A 281 6.56 -0.45 -2.10
CA ILE A 281 6.85 -0.95 -3.46
C ILE A 281 7.56 -2.29 -3.39
N ILE A 282 8.65 -2.39 -2.61
CA ILE A 282 9.42 -3.62 -2.45
C ILE A 282 8.55 -4.71 -1.78
N GLY A 283 7.84 -4.36 -0.71
CA GLY A 283 6.98 -5.30 0.01
C GLY A 283 5.91 -5.91 -0.89
N ILE A 284 5.14 -5.09 -1.59
CA ILE A 284 4.06 -5.54 -2.49
C ILE A 284 4.61 -6.27 -3.71
N SER A 285 5.69 -5.76 -4.32
CA SER A 285 6.31 -6.43 -5.47
C SER A 285 6.80 -7.82 -5.10
N SER A 286 7.45 -7.97 -3.94
CA SER A 286 7.91 -9.27 -3.44
C SER A 286 6.76 -10.25 -3.20
N VAL A 287 5.68 -9.78 -2.55
CA VAL A 287 4.48 -10.60 -2.28
C VAL A 287 3.85 -11.11 -3.55
N VAL A 288 3.52 -10.18 -4.47
CA VAL A 288 2.81 -10.53 -5.71
C VAL A 288 3.66 -11.43 -6.60
N SER A 289 4.98 -11.14 -6.71
CA SER A 289 5.91 -11.98 -7.48
C SER A 289 6.05 -13.38 -6.89
N SER A 290 6.21 -13.51 -5.56
CA SER A 290 6.33 -14.82 -4.91
C SER A 290 5.07 -15.67 -5.05
N MET A 291 3.88 -15.06 -4.94
CA MET A 291 2.62 -15.77 -5.17
C MET A 291 2.45 -16.18 -6.64
N ALA A 292 2.88 -15.34 -7.59
CA ALA A 292 2.83 -15.66 -9.01
C ALA A 292 3.79 -16.81 -9.40
N VAL A 293 4.99 -16.87 -8.78
CA VAL A 293 5.92 -17.99 -8.92
C VAL A 293 5.31 -19.27 -8.35
N GLY A 294 4.75 -19.19 -7.13
CA GLY A 294 4.14 -20.34 -6.47
C GLY A 294 2.97 -20.94 -7.28
N GLU A 295 2.12 -20.09 -7.85
CA GLU A 295 1.00 -20.53 -8.69
C GLU A 295 1.48 -21.11 -10.03
N GLY A 296 2.51 -20.50 -10.65
CA GLY A 296 3.13 -21.04 -11.86
C GLY A 296 3.74 -22.42 -11.65
N ALA A 297 4.51 -22.59 -10.57
CA ALA A 297 5.08 -23.88 -10.20
C ALA A 297 3.98 -24.92 -9.91
N ARG A 298 2.94 -24.56 -9.17
CA ARG A 298 1.80 -25.42 -8.86
C ARG A 298 1.10 -25.90 -10.14
N GLN A 299 0.80 -25.00 -11.07
CA GLN A 299 0.15 -25.37 -12.34
C GLN A 299 1.04 -26.24 -13.22
N SER A 300 2.35 -25.96 -13.26
CA SER A 300 3.30 -26.79 -13.99
C SER A 300 3.30 -28.23 -13.45
N ILE A 301 3.41 -28.41 -12.14
CA ILE A 301 3.39 -29.73 -11.51
C ILE A 301 2.06 -30.46 -11.75
N LEU A 302 0.93 -29.77 -11.57
CA LEU A 302 -0.40 -30.37 -11.81
C LEU A 302 -0.60 -30.77 -13.27
N SER A 303 -0.07 -29.99 -14.21
CA SER A 303 -0.14 -30.36 -15.64
C SER A 303 0.67 -31.60 -15.94
N GLN A 304 1.84 -31.79 -15.32
CA GLN A 304 2.64 -32.98 -15.44
C GLN A 304 1.92 -34.24 -14.90
N ILE A 305 1.30 -34.13 -13.73
CA ILE A 305 0.56 -35.25 -13.11
C ILE A 305 -0.68 -35.60 -13.91
N SER A 306 -1.41 -34.60 -14.43
CA SER A 306 -2.62 -34.88 -15.25
C SER A 306 -2.34 -35.66 -16.53
N GLN A 307 -1.10 -35.62 -17.03
CA GLN A 307 -0.66 -36.38 -18.21
C GLN A 307 -0.39 -37.84 -17.89
N LEU A 308 -0.17 -38.22 -16.63
CA LEU A 308 0.09 -39.60 -16.21
C LEU A 308 -1.16 -40.48 -16.15
N GLY A 309 -2.34 -39.98 -16.55
CA GLY A 309 -3.62 -40.71 -16.49
C GLY A 309 -4.30 -40.61 -15.11
N THR A 310 -5.62 -40.51 -15.11
CA THR A 310 -6.39 -40.19 -13.90
C THR A 310 -6.67 -41.37 -12.97
N SER A 311 -6.54 -42.60 -13.43
CA SER A 311 -6.97 -43.82 -12.70
C SER A 311 -5.85 -44.83 -12.59
N THR A 312 -4.64 -44.38 -12.18
CA THR A 312 -3.48 -45.28 -12.07
C THR A 312 -3.07 -45.51 -10.62
N ILE A 313 -2.69 -46.77 -10.32
CA ILE A 313 -2.08 -47.17 -9.06
C ILE A 313 -0.68 -47.70 -9.39
N GLU A 314 0.31 -47.22 -8.71
CA GLU A 314 1.68 -47.73 -8.73
C GLU A 314 1.97 -48.47 -7.43
N ILE A 315 2.44 -49.70 -7.53
CA ILE A 315 2.85 -50.53 -6.42
C ILE A 315 4.37 -50.58 -6.42
N GLN A 316 4.99 -50.22 -5.30
CA GLN A 316 6.44 -50.20 -5.14
C GLN A 316 6.87 -51.06 -3.93
N PRO A 317 8.07 -51.65 -3.96
CA PRO A 317 8.60 -52.43 -2.87
C PRO A 317 8.92 -51.51 -1.66
N GLY A 318 8.68 -51.99 -0.43
CA GLY A 318 8.99 -51.26 0.81
C GLY A 318 7.78 -50.79 1.60
N LEU A 319 7.99 -49.93 2.59
CA LEU A 319 6.96 -49.44 3.51
C LEU A 319 6.63 -47.93 3.32
N GLY A 320 7.16 -47.33 2.24
CA GLY A 320 7.03 -45.90 1.94
C GLY A 320 8.38 -45.24 1.61
N TRP A 321 8.32 -43.99 1.09
CA TRP A 321 9.52 -43.25 0.66
C TRP A 321 10.54 -42.96 1.76
N ASP A 322 10.09 -42.83 2.98
CA ASP A 322 10.87 -42.44 4.17
C ASP A 322 11.49 -43.63 4.89
N LYS A 323 11.22 -44.87 4.42
CA LYS A 323 11.72 -46.09 5.08
C LYS A 323 12.29 -47.08 4.03
N PRO A 324 13.33 -46.69 3.28
CA PRO A 324 13.99 -47.63 2.38
C PRO A 324 14.66 -48.73 3.19
N ARG A 325 14.29 -49.99 2.91
CA ARG A 325 14.94 -51.17 3.47
C ARG A 325 15.41 -52.07 2.34
N PRO A 326 16.72 -52.36 2.25
CA PRO A 326 17.27 -53.21 1.23
C PRO A 326 16.61 -54.61 1.15
N ASP A 327 16.08 -55.06 2.29
CA ASP A 327 15.44 -56.41 2.37
C ASP A 327 14.13 -56.52 1.59
N PHE A 328 13.54 -55.40 1.13
CA PHE A 328 12.28 -55.38 0.38
C PHE A 328 12.45 -55.20 -1.14
N GLU A 329 13.68 -55.05 -1.64
CA GLU A 329 13.92 -54.81 -3.08
C GLU A 329 13.34 -55.94 -3.96
N ARG A 330 13.18 -57.13 -3.42
CA ARG A 330 12.63 -58.31 -4.12
C ARG A 330 11.22 -58.71 -3.67
N SER A 331 10.48 -57.82 -3.05
CA SER A 331 9.13 -58.14 -2.56
C SER A 331 8.12 -58.32 -3.67
N LEU A 332 8.28 -57.61 -4.79
CA LEU A 332 7.36 -57.75 -5.93
C LEU A 332 7.86 -58.80 -6.91
N THR A 333 6.96 -59.65 -7.34
CA THR A 333 7.23 -60.80 -8.21
C THR A 333 6.34 -60.81 -9.47
N LEU A 334 6.67 -61.66 -10.45
CA LEU A 334 5.82 -61.84 -11.62
C LEU A 334 4.50 -62.57 -11.29
N ASP A 335 4.47 -63.36 -10.20
CA ASP A 335 3.25 -63.99 -9.70
C ASP A 335 2.23 -62.94 -9.23
N ASP A 336 2.68 -61.85 -8.65
CA ASP A 336 1.83 -60.70 -8.29
C ASP A 336 1.23 -60.03 -9.51
N VAL A 337 2.01 -59.90 -10.58
CA VAL A 337 1.53 -59.39 -11.87
C VAL A 337 0.42 -60.28 -12.44
N GLU A 338 0.57 -61.60 -12.35
CA GLU A 338 -0.44 -62.53 -12.80
C GLU A 338 -1.69 -62.53 -11.91
N LEU A 339 -1.51 -62.49 -10.57
CA LEU A 339 -2.58 -62.39 -9.60
C LEU A 339 -3.45 -61.14 -9.81
N LEU A 340 -2.81 -60.00 -9.99
CA LEU A 340 -3.47 -58.72 -10.26
C LEU A 340 -4.13 -58.71 -11.66
N GLY A 341 -3.49 -59.28 -12.68
CA GLY A 341 -4.02 -59.34 -14.03
C GLY A 341 -5.33 -60.13 -14.20
N ARG A 342 -5.68 -60.96 -13.21
CA ARG A 342 -6.93 -61.72 -13.19
C ARG A 342 -8.11 -60.92 -12.61
N GLN A 343 -7.86 -59.69 -12.05
CA GLN A 343 -8.91 -58.92 -11.38
C GLN A 343 -9.75 -58.12 -12.39
N PRO A 344 -11.08 -58.16 -12.28
CA PRO A 344 -11.99 -57.54 -13.25
C PRO A 344 -11.99 -56.02 -13.22
N PHE A 345 -11.51 -55.39 -12.12
CA PHE A 345 -11.42 -53.94 -11.98
C PHE A 345 -10.11 -53.36 -12.57
N ILE A 346 -9.18 -54.21 -13.04
CA ILE A 346 -7.93 -53.78 -13.66
C ILE A 346 -8.12 -53.79 -15.18
N ASP A 347 -8.02 -52.59 -15.79
CA ASP A 347 -8.10 -52.41 -17.24
C ASP A 347 -6.80 -52.84 -17.93
N SER A 348 -5.67 -52.40 -17.40
CA SER A 348 -4.34 -52.76 -17.91
C SER A 348 -3.30 -52.67 -16.82
N LEU A 349 -2.24 -53.47 -16.95
CA LEU A 349 -1.15 -53.47 -15.99
C LEU A 349 0.19 -53.72 -16.68
N SER A 350 1.28 -53.28 -16.01
CA SER A 350 2.64 -53.57 -16.44
C SER A 350 3.59 -53.70 -15.27
N PRO A 351 4.39 -54.75 -15.20
CA PRO A 351 5.62 -54.74 -14.42
C PRO A 351 6.58 -53.70 -15.02
N VAL A 352 7.39 -53.07 -14.16
CA VAL A 352 8.41 -52.10 -14.57
C VAL A 352 9.75 -52.49 -13.96
N VAL A 353 10.74 -52.63 -14.84
CA VAL A 353 12.15 -52.82 -14.48
C VAL A 353 12.93 -51.72 -15.20
N SER A 354 13.66 -50.86 -14.54
CA SER A 354 14.37 -49.77 -15.18
C SER A 354 15.88 -49.82 -14.95
N LYS A 355 16.62 -49.39 -15.96
CA LYS A 355 18.09 -49.31 -15.93
C LYS A 355 18.54 -48.14 -16.79
N THR A 356 19.51 -47.39 -16.31
CA THR A 356 20.14 -46.36 -17.14
C THR A 356 21.20 -46.97 -18.02
N VAL A 357 21.09 -46.76 -19.33
CA VAL A 357 21.97 -47.38 -20.35
C VAL A 357 22.42 -46.33 -21.37
N ILE A 358 23.54 -46.66 -22.07
CA ILE A 358 23.97 -45.86 -23.21
C ILE A 358 23.36 -46.45 -24.48
N ALA A 359 22.61 -45.62 -25.21
CA ALA A 359 22.11 -45.95 -26.54
C ALA A 359 23.08 -45.45 -27.61
N ILE A 360 23.45 -46.32 -28.56
CA ILE A 360 24.46 -46.03 -29.58
C ILE A 360 23.88 -46.34 -30.97
N ARG A 361 24.04 -45.37 -31.90
CA ARG A 361 23.75 -45.56 -33.34
C ARG A 361 24.66 -44.67 -34.19
N GLY A 362 25.32 -45.23 -35.19
CA GLY A 362 26.11 -44.49 -36.19
C GLY A 362 27.20 -43.58 -35.58
N GLY A 363 27.88 -44.05 -34.51
CA GLY A 363 28.90 -43.26 -33.78
C GLY A 363 28.35 -42.24 -32.81
N ARG A 364 27.02 -42.07 -32.70
CA ARG A 364 26.36 -41.21 -31.70
C ARG A 364 26.00 -42.02 -30.49
N GLN A 365 26.14 -41.41 -29.34
CA GLN A 365 25.78 -42.06 -28.08
C GLN A 365 24.99 -41.10 -27.19
N VAL A 366 24.03 -41.65 -26.49
CA VAL A 366 23.18 -40.87 -25.57
C VAL A 366 22.80 -41.74 -24.37
N LEU A 367 22.77 -41.15 -23.20
CA LEU A 367 22.33 -41.78 -21.96
C LEU A 367 20.81 -41.82 -21.94
N VAL A 368 20.22 -43.00 -21.83
CA VAL A 368 18.76 -43.16 -21.79
C VAL A 368 18.32 -43.97 -20.56
N SER A 369 17.16 -43.62 -20.03
CA SER A 369 16.44 -44.43 -19.05
C SER A 369 15.70 -45.53 -19.81
N LEU A 370 16.19 -46.72 -19.70
CA LEU A 370 15.61 -47.91 -20.33
C LEU A 370 14.65 -48.61 -19.37
N SER A 371 13.39 -48.71 -19.76
CA SER A 371 12.37 -49.41 -18.97
C SER A 371 11.91 -50.68 -19.68
N GLY A 372 12.02 -51.82 -18.99
CA GLY A 372 11.40 -53.05 -19.36
C GLY A 372 9.94 -53.07 -18.93
N VAL A 373 9.01 -53.17 -19.90
CA VAL A 373 7.57 -53.01 -19.66
C VAL A 373 6.75 -54.00 -20.45
N SER A 374 5.47 -54.14 -20.12
CA SER A 374 4.52 -54.91 -20.94
C SER A 374 3.80 -54.04 -21.98
N ASN A 375 3.00 -54.67 -22.84
CA ASN A 375 2.15 -53.99 -23.82
C ASN A 375 1.12 -53.05 -23.15
N GLY A 376 0.66 -53.38 -21.94
CA GLY A 376 -0.28 -52.58 -21.15
C GLY A 376 0.28 -51.24 -20.67
N PHE A 377 1.62 -51.11 -20.57
CA PHE A 377 2.27 -49.91 -20.04
C PHE A 377 1.87 -48.62 -20.74
N PHE A 378 1.86 -48.63 -22.07
CA PHE A 378 1.56 -47.43 -22.87
C PHE A 378 0.13 -46.95 -22.65
N ARG A 379 -0.80 -47.87 -22.41
CA ARG A 379 -2.19 -47.56 -22.06
C ARG A 379 -2.30 -47.04 -20.62
N VAL A 380 -1.58 -47.65 -19.67
CA VAL A 380 -1.52 -47.18 -18.27
C VAL A 380 -0.98 -45.76 -18.22
N GLN A 381 0.10 -45.46 -18.95
CA GLN A 381 0.76 -44.16 -18.96
C GLN A 381 0.12 -43.15 -19.93
N GLY A 382 -0.88 -43.54 -20.72
CA GLY A 382 -1.53 -42.64 -21.69
C GLY A 382 -0.60 -42.15 -22.81
N LEU A 383 0.47 -42.91 -23.14
CA LEU A 383 1.42 -42.57 -24.18
C LEU A 383 0.82 -42.81 -25.57
N ASN A 384 1.02 -41.86 -26.48
CA ASN A 384 0.64 -42.01 -27.88
C ASN A 384 1.87 -42.38 -28.72
N PHE A 385 1.61 -42.93 -29.92
CA PHE A 385 2.66 -43.26 -30.86
C PHE A 385 2.70 -42.23 -31.99
N ALA A 386 3.87 -41.66 -32.24
CA ALA A 386 4.12 -40.80 -33.39
C ALA A 386 4.31 -41.62 -34.66
N SER A 387 4.94 -42.81 -34.53
CA SER A 387 5.09 -43.79 -35.60
C SER A 387 5.26 -45.19 -34.99
N GLY A 388 4.88 -46.23 -35.73
CA GLY A 388 4.97 -47.62 -35.29
C GLY A 388 3.86 -48.08 -34.35
N ASN A 389 4.08 -49.17 -33.63
CA ASN A 389 3.12 -49.79 -32.73
C ASN A 389 3.75 -50.18 -31.39
N HIS A 390 2.90 -50.47 -30.39
CA HIS A 390 3.32 -51.05 -29.11
C HIS A 390 3.76 -52.52 -29.29
N PHE A 391 4.36 -53.10 -28.24
CA PHE A 391 4.73 -54.50 -28.18
C PHE A 391 3.52 -55.41 -28.41
N THR A 392 3.70 -56.46 -29.19
CA THR A 392 2.72 -57.54 -29.29
C THR A 392 2.95 -58.54 -28.16
N ARG A 393 1.96 -59.39 -27.89
CA ARG A 393 2.10 -60.49 -26.94
C ARG A 393 3.23 -61.45 -27.35
N ARG A 394 3.42 -61.64 -28.64
CA ARG A 394 4.50 -62.44 -29.18
C ARG A 394 5.88 -61.87 -28.89
N ASP A 395 6.07 -60.51 -28.96
CA ASP A 395 7.34 -59.86 -28.64
C ASP A 395 7.74 -60.09 -27.18
N LEU A 396 6.75 -60.19 -26.28
CA LEU A 396 6.95 -60.50 -24.86
C LEU A 396 7.26 -61.98 -24.64
N ASP A 397 6.49 -62.90 -25.26
CA ASP A 397 6.61 -64.32 -25.06
C ASP A 397 7.92 -64.87 -25.70
N ASP A 398 8.26 -64.41 -26.94
CA ASP A 398 9.47 -64.78 -27.66
C ASP A 398 10.72 -63.97 -27.23
N ARG A 399 10.55 -63.03 -26.29
CA ARG A 399 11.65 -62.18 -25.76
C ARG A 399 12.41 -61.42 -26.86
N GLU A 400 11.67 -60.93 -27.84
CA GLU A 400 12.22 -60.24 -29.01
C GLU A 400 13.05 -59.03 -28.64
N PRO A 401 14.24 -58.78 -29.29
CA PRO A 401 15.06 -57.60 -29.06
C PRO A 401 14.50 -56.39 -29.83
N VAL A 402 13.36 -55.89 -29.38
CA VAL A 402 12.68 -54.74 -29.94
C VAL A 402 12.65 -53.59 -28.94
N VAL A 403 12.71 -52.36 -29.46
CA VAL A 403 12.70 -51.14 -28.66
C VAL A 403 11.71 -50.12 -29.21
N ILE A 404 11.08 -49.41 -28.29
CA ILE A 404 10.30 -48.23 -28.56
C ILE A 404 11.09 -47.05 -27.96
N ILE A 405 11.33 -46.03 -28.74
CA ILE A 405 12.09 -44.85 -28.35
C ILE A 405 11.18 -43.64 -28.17
N ASP A 406 11.54 -42.72 -27.32
CA ASP A 406 10.84 -41.44 -27.25
C ASP A 406 11.25 -40.49 -28.39
N GLN A 407 10.48 -39.43 -28.62
CA GLN A 407 10.72 -38.45 -29.66
C GLN A 407 12.06 -37.70 -29.43
N SER A 408 12.54 -37.57 -28.20
CA SER A 408 13.79 -36.90 -27.86
C SER A 408 15.00 -37.80 -28.17
N VAL A 409 14.92 -39.12 -27.90
CA VAL A 409 15.91 -40.10 -28.33
C VAL A 409 15.96 -40.15 -29.86
N ARG A 410 14.80 -40.12 -30.53
CA ARG A 410 14.73 -40.04 -32.01
C ARG A 410 15.51 -38.81 -32.52
N SER A 411 15.21 -37.60 -32.02
CA SER A 411 15.87 -36.37 -32.49
C SER A 411 17.39 -36.40 -32.27
N THR A 412 17.86 -37.09 -31.24
CA THR A 412 19.28 -37.19 -30.91
C THR A 412 20.03 -38.24 -31.75
N LEU A 413 19.43 -39.43 -31.91
CA LEU A 413 20.08 -40.53 -32.65
C LEU A 413 19.82 -40.50 -34.16
N PHE A 414 18.76 -39.78 -34.62
CA PHE A 414 18.32 -39.68 -36.01
C PHE A 414 18.13 -38.20 -36.45
N PRO A 415 19.16 -37.35 -36.38
CA PRO A 415 19.00 -35.89 -36.61
C PRO A 415 18.72 -35.52 -38.08
N GLY A 416 18.99 -36.42 -39.03
CA GLY A 416 18.75 -36.19 -40.46
C GLY A 416 17.28 -36.35 -40.87
N GLY A 417 16.35 -36.58 -39.93
CA GLY A 417 14.95 -36.87 -40.26
C GLY A 417 14.72 -38.28 -40.78
N GLU A 418 15.71 -39.16 -40.66
CA GLU A 418 15.63 -40.58 -41.06
C GLU A 418 14.47 -41.26 -40.34
N ASP A 419 13.81 -42.20 -41.01
CA ASP A 419 12.79 -43.03 -40.38
C ASP A 419 13.47 -44.03 -39.44
N PRO A 420 13.21 -44.00 -38.14
CA PRO A 420 13.82 -44.92 -37.19
C PRO A 420 13.25 -46.34 -37.25
N MET A 421 12.15 -46.55 -37.97
CA MET A 421 11.44 -47.83 -37.98
C MET A 421 12.27 -48.93 -38.62
N GLY A 422 12.43 -50.05 -37.90
CA GLY A 422 13.23 -51.19 -38.34
C GLY A 422 14.74 -51.05 -38.16
N GLU A 423 15.24 -49.86 -37.85
CA GLU A 423 16.66 -49.58 -37.61
C GLU A 423 17.15 -50.22 -36.28
N ILE A 424 18.45 -50.52 -36.23
CA ILE A 424 19.09 -51.13 -35.06
C ILE A 424 19.76 -50.08 -34.20
N VAL A 425 19.41 -50.04 -32.92
CA VAL A 425 20.05 -49.23 -31.87
C VAL A 425 20.69 -50.18 -30.87
N GLN A 426 21.94 -49.94 -30.53
CA GLN A 426 22.63 -50.71 -29.48
C GLN A 426 22.33 -50.08 -28.11
N LEU A 427 21.81 -50.85 -27.18
CA LEU A 427 21.55 -50.48 -25.79
C LEU A 427 22.53 -51.25 -24.90
N SER A 428 23.52 -50.56 -24.33
CA SER A 428 24.64 -51.20 -23.57
C SER A 428 25.29 -52.35 -24.34
N GLY A 429 25.48 -52.22 -25.65
CA GLY A 429 26.12 -53.22 -26.50
C GLY A 429 25.20 -54.32 -27.05
N VAL A 430 23.94 -54.38 -26.59
CA VAL A 430 22.94 -55.33 -27.14
C VAL A 430 22.14 -54.65 -28.26
N PRO A 431 22.05 -55.27 -29.47
CA PRO A 431 21.29 -54.68 -30.57
C PRO A 431 19.79 -54.88 -30.38
N TYR A 432 19.02 -53.79 -30.54
CA TYR A 432 17.56 -53.76 -30.51
C TYR A 432 17.02 -53.12 -31.78
N ARG A 433 15.97 -53.66 -32.33
CA ARG A 433 15.27 -53.14 -33.51
C ARG A 433 14.18 -52.15 -33.06
N VAL A 434 14.19 -50.96 -33.62
CA VAL A 434 13.15 -49.93 -33.34
C VAL A 434 11.84 -50.34 -34.00
N ILE A 435 10.76 -50.44 -33.22
CA ILE A 435 9.41 -50.78 -33.70
C ILE A 435 8.38 -49.67 -33.48
N GLY A 436 8.75 -48.65 -32.75
CA GLY A 436 7.86 -47.52 -32.48
C GLY A 436 8.57 -46.32 -31.93
N VAL A 437 7.95 -45.18 -32.14
CA VAL A 437 8.32 -43.90 -31.50
C VAL A 437 7.14 -43.44 -30.68
N ALA A 438 7.31 -43.38 -29.37
CA ALA A 438 6.30 -42.90 -28.46
C ALA A 438 6.44 -41.38 -28.27
N ASP A 439 5.33 -40.69 -28.19
CA ASP A 439 5.27 -39.27 -27.93
C ASP A 439 4.53 -39.02 -26.60
N ARG A 440 5.20 -38.32 -25.70
CA ARG A 440 4.60 -37.90 -24.43
C ARG A 440 3.94 -36.54 -24.66
N LYS A 441 2.63 -36.44 -24.41
CA LYS A 441 1.92 -35.16 -24.47
C LYS A 441 2.39 -34.27 -23.35
N GLY A 442 3.10 -33.16 -23.67
CA GLY A 442 3.48 -32.12 -22.70
C GLY A 442 4.70 -31.30 -23.11
N PRO A 443 4.95 -30.19 -22.44
CA PRO A 443 6.13 -29.38 -22.69
C PRO A 443 7.39 -30.19 -22.32
N LYS A 444 8.38 -30.18 -23.22
CA LYS A 444 9.69 -30.80 -22.96
C LYS A 444 10.49 -29.89 -22.07
N TYR A 445 10.96 -30.41 -20.95
CA TYR A 445 11.83 -29.67 -20.03
C TYR A 445 13.31 -29.95 -20.34
N ILE A 446 14.13 -28.92 -20.15
CA ILE A 446 15.60 -29.06 -20.23
C ILE A 446 16.04 -29.93 -19.05
N GLY A 447 16.61 -31.11 -19.35
CA GLY A 447 17.01 -32.08 -18.32
C GLY A 447 16.11 -33.30 -18.20
N GLU A 448 15.06 -33.41 -19.03
CA GLU A 448 14.22 -34.62 -19.07
C GLU A 448 15.07 -35.81 -19.48
N GLN A 449 15.02 -36.88 -18.68
CA GLN A 449 15.73 -38.12 -19.02
C GLN A 449 15.15 -38.72 -20.29
N LEU A 450 16.02 -38.93 -21.27
CA LEU A 450 15.67 -39.60 -22.52
C LEU A 450 15.20 -41.02 -22.21
N SER A 451 14.01 -41.39 -22.65
CA SER A 451 13.37 -42.64 -22.29
C SER A 451 13.31 -43.60 -23.47
N SER A 452 13.47 -44.89 -23.20
CA SER A 452 13.27 -45.95 -24.15
C SER A 452 12.62 -47.16 -23.46
N TRP A 453 11.81 -47.87 -24.17
CA TRP A 453 11.06 -49.01 -23.63
C TRP A 453 11.36 -50.28 -24.42
N ILE A 454 11.55 -51.41 -23.70
CA ILE A 454 11.73 -52.74 -24.27
C ILE A 454 10.81 -53.74 -23.55
N PRO A 455 10.54 -54.91 -24.09
CA PRO A 455 9.85 -55.96 -23.35
C PRO A 455 10.57 -56.27 -22.03
N TYR A 456 9.85 -56.30 -20.89
CA TYR A 456 10.47 -56.58 -19.59
C TYR A 456 11.16 -57.97 -19.60
N THR A 457 10.60 -58.93 -20.32
CA THR A 457 11.18 -60.27 -20.52
C THR A 457 12.53 -60.23 -21.24
N SER A 458 12.66 -59.38 -22.26
CA SER A 458 13.91 -59.17 -22.99
C SER A 458 14.96 -58.44 -22.12
N LEU A 459 14.54 -57.50 -21.29
CA LEU A 459 15.45 -56.80 -20.38
C LEU A 459 16.00 -57.73 -19.31
N MET A 460 15.14 -58.52 -18.67
CA MET A 460 15.53 -59.46 -17.62
C MET A 460 16.51 -60.52 -18.12
N GLU A 461 16.27 -61.07 -19.31
CA GLU A 461 17.12 -62.12 -19.85
C GLU A 461 18.46 -61.62 -20.42
N ARG A 462 18.43 -60.49 -21.18
CA ARG A 462 19.61 -60.06 -21.97
C ARG A 462 20.51 -59.07 -21.27
N MET A 463 19.97 -58.34 -20.29
CA MET A 463 20.72 -57.20 -19.69
C MET A 463 20.88 -57.27 -18.19
N SER A 464 20.01 -57.89 -17.45
CA SER A 464 19.95 -57.73 -16.00
C SER A 464 19.98 -59.02 -15.20
N GLY A 465 19.79 -60.19 -15.83
CA GLY A 465 19.66 -61.43 -15.08
C GLY A 465 18.45 -61.40 -14.13
N ASP A 466 18.70 -61.69 -12.87
CA ASP A 466 17.68 -61.71 -11.81
C ASP A 466 17.43 -60.32 -11.19
N THR A 467 17.06 -59.31 -12.03
CA THR A 467 16.73 -57.96 -11.54
C THR A 467 15.34 -57.92 -10.95
N PRO A 468 15.16 -57.45 -9.73
CA PRO A 468 13.85 -57.35 -9.09
C PRO A 468 12.95 -56.35 -9.81
N LEU A 469 11.63 -56.54 -9.70
CA LEU A 469 10.65 -55.57 -10.17
C LEU A 469 10.75 -54.32 -9.33
N GLN A 470 10.87 -53.16 -10.00
CA GLN A 470 10.93 -51.89 -9.33
C GLN A 470 9.55 -51.36 -9.00
N SER A 471 8.58 -51.61 -9.87
CA SER A 471 7.18 -51.30 -9.58
C SER A 471 6.23 -52.15 -10.46
N ILE A 472 4.99 -52.19 -10.05
CA ILE A 472 3.86 -52.68 -10.90
C ILE A 472 2.91 -51.49 -11.06
N THR A 473 2.66 -51.10 -12.32
CA THR A 473 1.74 -50.01 -12.62
C THR A 473 0.41 -50.59 -13.13
N LEU A 474 -0.69 -50.08 -12.56
CA LEU A 474 -2.04 -50.51 -12.85
C LEU A 474 -2.87 -49.35 -13.37
N ARG A 475 -3.75 -49.61 -14.34
CA ARG A 475 -4.87 -48.73 -14.67
C ARG A 475 -6.16 -49.41 -14.23
N ILE A 476 -6.94 -48.66 -13.47
CA ILE A 476 -8.25 -49.12 -12.99
C ILE A 476 -9.29 -48.79 -14.06
N ALA A 477 -10.26 -49.69 -14.24
CA ALA A 477 -11.38 -49.48 -15.14
C ALA A 477 -12.20 -48.26 -14.71
N ASP A 478 -12.64 -47.44 -15.66
CA ASP A 478 -13.29 -46.15 -15.41
C ASP A 478 -14.59 -46.25 -14.60
N ASN A 479 -15.19 -47.42 -14.52
CA ASN A 479 -16.40 -47.69 -13.74
C ASN A 479 -16.14 -48.11 -12.29
N PHE A 480 -14.88 -48.12 -11.83
CA PHE A 480 -14.50 -48.54 -10.47
C PHE A 480 -13.83 -47.41 -9.70
N PRO A 481 -14.25 -47.12 -8.45
CA PRO A 481 -13.58 -46.09 -7.63
C PRO A 481 -12.14 -46.48 -7.30
N ILE A 482 -11.19 -45.57 -7.52
CA ILE A 482 -9.76 -45.84 -7.34
C ILE A 482 -9.38 -46.17 -5.91
N GLU A 483 -10.05 -45.52 -4.92
CA GLU A 483 -9.79 -45.78 -3.51
C GLU A 483 -10.21 -47.17 -3.06
N ASP A 484 -11.29 -47.74 -3.64
CA ASP A 484 -11.74 -49.08 -3.34
C ASP A 484 -10.85 -50.11 -4.07
N ALA A 485 -10.49 -49.82 -5.32
CA ALA A 485 -9.53 -50.64 -6.06
C ALA A 485 -8.17 -50.72 -5.34
N GLN A 486 -7.68 -49.59 -4.78
CA GLN A 486 -6.44 -49.58 -4.02
C GLN A 486 -6.49 -50.47 -2.79
N LYS A 487 -7.59 -50.45 -2.01
CA LYS A 487 -7.78 -51.29 -0.83
C LYS A 487 -7.85 -52.78 -1.24
N ASP A 488 -8.49 -53.09 -2.36
CA ASP A 488 -8.60 -54.47 -2.83
C ASP A 488 -7.26 -55.01 -3.34
N VAL A 489 -6.47 -54.16 -4.06
CA VAL A 489 -5.08 -54.49 -4.43
C VAL A 489 -4.23 -54.75 -3.18
N GLU A 490 -4.31 -53.88 -2.18
CA GLU A 490 -3.56 -54.04 -0.95
C GLU A 490 -3.94 -55.34 -0.21
N ARG A 491 -5.22 -55.65 -0.09
CA ARG A 491 -5.68 -56.91 0.54
C ARG A 491 -5.19 -58.16 -0.21
N LEU A 492 -5.24 -58.12 -1.54
CA LEU A 492 -4.79 -59.26 -2.36
C LEU A 492 -3.29 -59.50 -2.16
N LEU A 493 -2.46 -58.45 -2.21
CA LEU A 493 -1.02 -58.60 -2.03
C LEU A 493 -0.65 -58.92 -0.58
N ASP A 494 -1.29 -58.30 0.44
CA ASP A 494 -1.08 -58.62 1.84
C ASP A 494 -1.40 -60.11 2.12
N SER A 495 -2.43 -60.65 1.49
CA SER A 495 -2.78 -62.10 1.61
C SER A 495 -1.80 -63.02 0.86
N SER A 496 -1.24 -62.57 -0.26
CA SER A 496 -0.25 -63.31 -1.03
C SER A 496 1.12 -63.34 -0.35
N HIS A 497 1.57 -62.20 0.19
CA HIS A 497 2.89 -62.08 0.79
C HIS A 497 2.91 -62.51 2.27
N GLY A 498 1.74 -62.55 2.94
CA GLY A 498 1.63 -62.81 4.40
C GLY A 498 2.25 -61.73 5.28
N LYS A 499 2.75 -60.64 4.71
CA LYS A 499 3.34 -59.47 5.34
C LYS A 499 3.18 -58.26 4.42
N ARG A 500 3.17 -57.04 5.01
CA ARG A 500 3.19 -55.81 4.23
C ARG A 500 4.63 -55.39 3.93
N ASP A 501 5.08 -55.62 2.69
CA ASP A 501 6.42 -55.30 2.20
C ASP A 501 6.40 -54.52 0.88
N PHE A 502 5.26 -53.91 0.58
CA PHE A 502 5.00 -53.03 -0.53
C PHE A 502 4.15 -51.83 -0.08
N PHE A 503 4.14 -50.79 -0.86
CA PHE A 503 3.22 -49.67 -0.71
C PHE A 503 2.61 -49.29 -2.04
N THR A 504 1.41 -48.72 -1.99
CA THR A 504 0.66 -48.30 -3.16
C THR A 504 0.60 -46.78 -3.24
N MET A 505 0.72 -46.24 -4.42
CA MET A 505 0.55 -44.82 -4.70
C MET A 505 -0.48 -44.61 -5.78
N THR A 506 -1.35 -43.64 -5.57
CA THR A 506 -2.27 -43.17 -6.61
C THR A 506 -1.89 -41.74 -7.04
N ASN A 507 -2.16 -41.42 -8.30
CA ASN A 507 -1.96 -40.05 -8.78
C ASN A 507 -2.79 -39.03 -7.98
N ASP A 508 -3.93 -39.43 -7.45
CA ASP A 508 -4.77 -38.58 -6.59
C ASP A 508 -4.10 -38.29 -5.25
N GLN A 509 -3.46 -39.27 -4.60
CA GLN A 509 -2.70 -39.08 -3.38
C GLN A 509 -1.49 -38.16 -3.61
N MET A 510 -0.78 -38.35 -4.73
CA MET A 510 0.33 -37.46 -5.10
C MET A 510 -0.15 -36.02 -5.31
N THR A 511 -1.26 -35.87 -6.02
CA THR A 511 -1.91 -34.56 -6.22
C THR A 511 -2.32 -33.91 -4.89
N LYS A 512 -2.93 -34.67 -3.96
CA LYS A 512 -3.30 -34.21 -2.62
C LYS A 512 -2.07 -33.78 -1.81
N THR A 513 -0.98 -34.56 -1.87
CA THR A 513 0.28 -34.25 -1.17
C THR A 513 0.91 -32.98 -1.70
N ILE A 514 1.00 -32.82 -3.03
CA ILE A 514 1.53 -31.61 -3.67
C ILE A 514 0.67 -30.40 -3.32
N ARG A 515 -0.64 -30.54 -3.36
CA ARG A 515 -1.56 -29.47 -2.96
C ARG A 515 -1.33 -29.04 -1.53
N LYS A 516 -1.22 -29.97 -0.59
CA LYS A 516 -0.96 -29.68 0.84
C LYS A 516 0.41 -29.01 1.04
N THR A 517 1.43 -29.47 0.34
CA THR A 517 2.76 -28.84 0.37
C THR A 517 2.72 -27.42 -0.20
N SER A 518 2.02 -27.24 -1.33
CA SER A 518 1.84 -25.91 -1.94
C SER A 518 1.07 -24.95 -1.03
N GLU A 519 0.03 -25.41 -0.34
CA GLU A 519 -0.72 -24.63 0.65
C GLU A 519 0.19 -24.20 1.83
N SER A 520 1.05 -25.11 2.32
CA SER A 520 2.03 -24.80 3.38
C SER A 520 3.07 -23.79 2.92
N MET A 521 3.60 -23.90 1.71
CA MET A 521 4.52 -22.95 1.11
C MET A 521 3.87 -21.58 0.91
N THR A 522 2.61 -21.55 0.45
CA THR A 522 1.84 -20.31 0.30
C THR A 522 1.65 -19.61 1.65
N LEU A 523 1.39 -20.37 2.71
CA LEU A 523 1.29 -19.81 4.07
C LEU A 523 2.60 -19.17 4.53
N LEU A 524 3.74 -19.85 4.33
CA LEU A 524 5.06 -19.31 4.66
C LEU A 524 5.38 -18.03 3.89
N ILE A 525 5.15 -18.03 2.58
CA ILE A 525 5.35 -16.86 1.72
C ILE A 525 4.46 -15.70 2.20
N THR A 526 3.20 -15.98 2.52
CA THR A 526 2.26 -14.97 3.03
C THR A 526 2.71 -14.39 4.36
N ALA A 527 3.26 -15.21 5.26
CA ALA A 527 3.79 -14.75 6.54
C ALA A 527 5.02 -13.83 6.36
N ILE A 528 5.98 -14.21 5.53
CA ILE A 528 7.16 -13.39 5.18
C ILE A 528 6.73 -12.07 4.55
N ALA A 529 5.76 -12.15 3.65
CA ALA A 529 5.15 -11.00 3.00
C ALA A 529 4.49 -10.04 4.00
N GLY A 530 3.76 -10.57 4.98
CA GLY A 530 3.16 -9.79 6.06
C GLY A 530 4.21 -9.02 6.88
N ILE A 531 5.33 -9.67 7.21
CA ILE A 531 6.45 -9.03 7.92
C ILE A 531 7.05 -7.90 7.06
N SER A 532 7.31 -8.14 5.79
CA SER A 532 7.85 -7.13 4.86
C SER A 532 6.94 -5.92 4.74
N LEU A 533 5.63 -6.14 4.67
CA LEU A 533 4.61 -5.09 4.63
C LEU A 533 4.54 -4.30 5.95
N LEU A 534 4.67 -4.96 7.11
CA LEU A 534 4.75 -4.29 8.41
C LEU A 534 5.98 -3.37 8.50
N VAL A 535 7.14 -3.84 8.04
CA VAL A 535 8.38 -3.02 8.00
C VAL A 535 8.18 -1.81 7.09
N GLY A 536 7.57 -2.00 5.90
CA GLY A 536 7.20 -0.90 5.00
C GLY A 536 6.25 0.10 5.66
N GLY A 537 5.25 -0.38 6.40
CA GLY A 537 4.30 0.44 7.16
C GLY A 537 4.96 1.29 8.26
N VAL A 538 5.88 0.69 9.03
CA VAL A 538 6.69 1.45 10.02
C VAL A 538 7.52 2.52 9.32
N GLY A 539 8.07 2.23 8.14
CA GLY A 539 8.78 3.22 7.32
C GLY A 539 7.89 4.42 6.96
N VAL A 540 6.66 4.17 6.52
CA VAL A 540 5.67 5.23 6.24
C VAL A 540 5.35 6.03 7.50
N MET A 541 5.10 5.37 8.62
CA MET A 541 4.83 6.05 9.90
C MET A 541 5.96 7.00 10.29
N ASN A 542 7.22 6.53 10.23
CA ASN A 542 8.38 7.35 10.59
C ASN A 542 8.52 8.58 9.69
N ILE A 543 8.34 8.42 8.38
CA ILE A 543 8.45 9.52 7.43
C ILE A 543 7.29 10.50 7.60
N MET A 544 6.08 10.01 7.88
CA MET A 544 4.92 10.85 8.18
C MET A 544 5.11 11.63 9.49
N LEU A 545 5.73 11.05 10.52
CA LEU A 545 6.08 11.77 11.75
C LEU A 545 7.07 12.91 11.47
N VAL A 546 8.11 12.65 10.69
CA VAL A 546 9.05 13.69 10.24
C VAL A 546 8.33 14.76 9.42
N SER A 547 7.43 14.37 8.52
CA SER A 547 6.64 15.31 7.72
C SER A 547 5.76 16.22 8.60
N VAL A 548 5.15 15.69 9.65
CA VAL A 548 4.36 16.47 10.61
C VAL A 548 5.25 17.48 11.36
N THR A 549 6.44 17.06 11.83
CA THR A 549 7.36 17.97 12.55
C THR A 549 7.89 19.09 11.67
N GLU A 550 8.26 18.81 10.42
CA GLU A 550 8.71 19.83 9.47
C GLU A 550 7.60 20.80 9.04
N ARG A 551 6.36 20.32 9.02
CA ARG A 551 5.18 21.12 8.62
C ARG A 551 4.40 21.67 9.82
N THR A 552 4.99 21.67 11.02
CA THR A 552 4.33 22.14 12.25
C THR A 552 3.83 23.58 12.08
N HIS A 553 4.64 24.48 11.52
CA HIS A 553 4.25 25.86 11.25
C HIS A 553 3.06 25.96 10.28
N GLU A 554 3.06 25.18 9.21
CA GLU A 554 1.95 25.11 8.24
C GLU A 554 0.64 24.64 8.90
N ILE A 555 0.72 23.64 9.80
CA ILE A 555 -0.43 23.16 10.59
C ILE A 555 -0.92 24.29 11.50
N GLY A 556 -0.01 25.04 12.13
CA GLY A 556 -0.32 26.19 12.96
C GLY A 556 -1.12 27.26 12.20
N ILE A 557 -0.70 27.60 10.99
CA ILE A 557 -1.43 28.54 10.12
C ILE A 557 -2.85 28.04 9.84
N ARG A 558 -3.02 26.75 9.48
CA ARG A 558 -4.35 26.18 9.22
C ARG A 558 -5.26 26.23 10.44
N LEU A 559 -4.71 25.85 11.61
CA LEU A 559 -5.47 25.90 12.86
C LEU A 559 -5.85 27.33 13.23
N SER A 560 -4.97 28.33 12.99
CA SER A 560 -5.26 29.73 13.30
C SER A 560 -6.38 30.32 12.43
N VAL A 561 -6.48 29.91 11.17
CA VAL A 561 -7.55 30.38 10.28
C VAL A 561 -8.85 29.56 10.40
N GLY A 562 -8.95 28.66 11.40
CA GLY A 562 -10.18 27.98 11.76
C GLY A 562 -10.32 26.52 11.31
N ALA A 563 -9.22 25.86 10.90
CA ALA A 563 -9.22 24.40 10.69
C ALA A 563 -9.55 23.67 11.99
N ARG A 564 -10.40 22.64 11.89
CA ARG A 564 -10.70 21.75 13.02
C ARG A 564 -9.62 20.68 13.14
N PRO A 565 -9.34 20.15 14.35
CA PRO A 565 -8.43 19.02 14.52
C PRO A 565 -8.77 17.83 13.60
N ALA A 566 -10.06 17.56 13.38
CA ALA A 566 -10.54 16.52 12.50
C ALA A 566 -10.16 16.75 11.02
N ASP A 567 -10.10 18.00 10.56
CA ASP A 567 -9.74 18.33 9.18
C ASP A 567 -8.24 18.08 8.95
N ILE A 568 -7.40 18.45 9.92
CA ILE A 568 -5.96 18.14 9.90
C ILE A 568 -5.73 16.62 9.90
N MET A 569 -6.42 15.90 10.80
CA MET A 569 -6.31 14.44 10.87
C MET A 569 -6.71 13.78 9.55
N ARG A 570 -7.84 14.18 8.96
CA ARG A 570 -8.32 13.65 7.66
C ARG A 570 -7.33 13.93 6.54
N GLN A 571 -6.75 15.13 6.50
CA GLN A 571 -5.79 15.50 5.47
C GLN A 571 -4.55 14.59 5.51
N PHE A 572 -3.92 14.40 6.68
CA PHE A 572 -2.73 13.55 6.81
C PHE A 572 -3.04 12.06 6.58
N LEU A 573 -4.23 11.59 7.00
CA LEU A 573 -4.70 10.23 6.69
C LEU A 573 -4.85 10.00 5.18
N ILE A 574 -5.45 10.94 4.46
CA ILE A 574 -5.60 10.85 3.01
C ILE A 574 -4.23 10.90 2.32
N GLU A 575 -3.31 11.74 2.82
CA GLU A 575 -1.93 11.79 2.31
C GLU A 575 -1.22 10.44 2.46
N ALA A 576 -1.30 9.81 3.64
CA ALA A 576 -0.77 8.47 3.88
C ALA A 576 -1.41 7.40 2.98
N MET A 577 -2.74 7.43 2.82
CA MET A 577 -3.46 6.51 1.94
C MET A 577 -3.03 6.67 0.47
N VAL A 578 -2.88 7.90 -0.01
CA VAL A 578 -2.44 8.17 -1.39
C VAL A 578 -1.02 7.64 -1.61
N ILE A 579 -0.09 7.88 -0.69
CA ILE A 579 1.28 7.37 -0.74
C ILE A 579 1.28 5.83 -0.81
N CYS A 580 0.53 5.19 0.09
CA CYS A 580 0.48 3.73 0.15
C CYS A 580 -0.18 3.13 -1.09
N THR A 581 -1.28 3.70 -1.58
CA THR A 581 -1.97 3.21 -2.79
C THR A 581 -1.10 3.36 -4.03
N LEU A 582 -0.42 4.50 -4.19
CA LEU A 582 0.52 4.71 -5.30
C LEU A 582 1.71 3.76 -5.22
N GLY A 583 2.30 3.59 -4.02
CA GLY A 583 3.36 2.63 -3.79
C GLY A 583 2.92 1.20 -4.11
N GLY A 584 1.68 0.84 -3.74
CA GLY A 584 1.07 -0.44 -4.07
C GLY A 584 0.91 -0.68 -5.57
N LEU A 585 0.38 0.30 -6.29
CA LEU A 585 0.21 0.21 -7.75
C LEU A 585 1.55 0.10 -8.48
N ILE A 586 2.56 0.87 -8.05
CA ILE A 586 3.92 0.79 -8.61
C ILE A 586 4.54 -0.58 -8.28
N GLY A 587 4.33 -1.10 -7.07
CA GLY A 587 4.79 -2.44 -6.67
C GLY A 587 4.18 -3.56 -7.52
N ILE A 588 2.86 -3.49 -7.80
CA ILE A 588 2.17 -4.44 -8.71
C ILE A 588 2.72 -4.33 -10.13
N ALA A 589 2.90 -3.11 -10.64
CA ALA A 589 3.50 -2.91 -11.96
C ALA A 589 4.94 -3.44 -12.02
N GLY A 590 5.73 -3.24 -10.95
CA GLY A 590 7.07 -3.78 -10.79
C GLY A 590 7.11 -5.31 -10.78
N SER A 591 6.14 -5.96 -10.12
CA SER A 591 6.01 -7.42 -10.15
C SER A 591 5.68 -7.94 -11.55
N GLY A 592 4.83 -7.24 -12.30
CA GLY A 592 4.55 -7.57 -13.70
C GLY A 592 5.79 -7.48 -14.59
N LEU A 593 6.59 -6.42 -14.42
CA LEU A 593 7.86 -6.27 -15.14
C LEU A 593 8.86 -7.38 -14.76
N ALA A 594 8.97 -7.71 -13.47
CA ALA A 594 9.79 -8.83 -13.02
C ALA A 594 9.33 -10.16 -13.64
N GLY A 595 8.02 -10.39 -13.79
CA GLY A 595 7.46 -11.55 -14.47
C GLY A 595 7.85 -11.63 -15.95
N LEU A 596 7.85 -10.51 -16.65
CA LEU A 596 8.30 -10.45 -18.05
C LEU A 596 9.80 -10.77 -18.19
N ILE A 597 10.64 -10.26 -17.30
CA ILE A 597 12.07 -10.56 -17.28
C ILE A 597 12.29 -12.04 -16.95
N PHE A 598 11.58 -12.56 -15.95
CA PHE A 598 11.68 -13.96 -15.54
C PHE A 598 11.31 -14.93 -16.67
N SER A 599 10.26 -14.64 -17.45
CA SER A 599 9.86 -15.47 -18.58
C SER A 599 10.88 -15.53 -19.72
N GLN A 600 11.80 -14.57 -19.81
CA GLN A 600 12.90 -14.59 -20.77
C GLN A 600 14.12 -15.41 -20.29
N VAL A 601 14.28 -15.51 -18.97
CA VAL A 601 15.44 -16.17 -18.34
C VAL A 601 15.16 -17.66 -18.08
N THR A 602 13.93 -17.99 -17.68
CA THR A 602 13.56 -19.34 -17.25
C THR A 602 12.50 -19.92 -18.19
N GLN A 603 12.77 -21.11 -18.75
CA GLN A 603 11.84 -21.84 -19.62
C GLN A 603 11.05 -22.92 -18.88
N GLU A 604 11.41 -23.22 -17.63
CA GLU A 604 10.83 -24.32 -16.86
C GLU A 604 9.40 -24.06 -16.40
N PHE A 605 9.08 -22.84 -15.99
CA PHE A 605 7.73 -22.42 -15.67
C PHE A 605 7.58 -20.90 -15.80
N THR A 606 6.35 -20.43 -15.99
CA THR A 606 6.02 -19.02 -16.11
C THR A 606 5.36 -18.51 -14.84
N MET A 607 5.60 -17.25 -14.49
CA MET A 607 4.84 -16.58 -13.40
C MET A 607 3.39 -16.40 -13.81
N ILE A 608 2.46 -16.88 -13.00
CA ILE A 608 1.03 -16.78 -13.27
C ILE A 608 0.42 -15.78 -12.28
N PHE A 609 0.03 -14.61 -12.82
CA PHE A 609 -0.62 -13.56 -12.06
C PHE A 609 -2.13 -13.83 -11.99
N THR A 610 -2.63 -14.06 -10.78
CA THR A 610 -4.06 -14.23 -10.51
C THR A 610 -4.62 -12.98 -9.84
N TRP A 611 -5.94 -12.75 -9.97
CA TRP A 611 -6.60 -11.57 -9.39
C TRP A 611 -6.62 -11.53 -7.85
N PRO A 612 -6.78 -12.64 -7.11
CA PRO A 612 -6.86 -12.59 -5.65
C PRO A 612 -5.63 -11.96 -4.96
N PRO A 613 -4.37 -12.32 -5.30
CA PRO A 613 -3.19 -11.67 -4.73
C PRO A 613 -3.12 -10.17 -5.03
N ILE A 614 -3.52 -9.74 -6.24
CA ILE A 614 -3.51 -8.34 -6.64
C ILE A 614 -4.51 -7.54 -5.80
N LEU A 615 -5.73 -8.03 -5.65
CA LEU A 615 -6.76 -7.39 -4.83
C LEU A 615 -6.37 -7.35 -3.35
N LEU A 616 -5.80 -8.43 -2.83
CA LEU A 616 -5.27 -8.48 -1.46
C LEU A 616 -4.15 -7.45 -1.27
N ALA A 617 -3.21 -7.34 -2.21
CA ALA A 617 -2.11 -6.38 -2.16
C ALA A 617 -2.63 -4.92 -2.13
N CYS A 618 -3.64 -4.59 -2.95
CA CYS A 618 -4.30 -3.29 -2.93
C CYS A 618 -5.01 -3.02 -1.58
N GLY A 619 -5.75 -4.00 -1.08
CA GLY A 619 -6.44 -3.90 0.21
C GLY A 619 -5.48 -3.72 1.39
N PHE A 620 -4.42 -4.51 1.44
CA PHE A 620 -3.39 -4.38 2.48
C PHE A 620 -2.64 -3.05 2.39
N SER A 621 -2.32 -2.55 1.19
CA SER A 621 -1.70 -1.24 0.98
C SER A 621 -2.57 -0.12 1.58
N ALA A 622 -3.86 -0.13 1.33
CA ALA A 622 -4.80 0.85 1.89
C ALA A 622 -4.91 0.74 3.43
N LEU A 623 -4.97 -0.50 3.97
CA LEU A 623 -5.01 -0.76 5.40
C LEU A 623 -3.74 -0.28 6.12
N ILE A 624 -2.57 -0.47 5.51
CA ILE A 624 -1.29 0.01 6.03
C ILE A 624 -1.28 1.54 6.05
N GLY A 625 -1.72 2.19 4.96
CA GLY A 625 -1.83 3.65 4.90
C GLY A 625 -2.75 4.20 5.99
N LEU A 626 -3.87 3.55 6.26
CA LEU A 626 -4.79 3.92 7.33
C LEU A 626 -4.19 3.68 8.73
N GLY A 627 -3.65 2.48 8.98
CA GLY A 627 -3.15 2.08 10.29
C GLY A 627 -1.91 2.85 10.72
N PHE A 628 -0.89 2.89 9.87
CA PHE A 628 0.38 3.57 10.17
C PHE A 628 0.31 5.08 9.95
N GLY A 629 -0.61 5.58 9.11
CA GLY A 629 -0.89 7.01 8.96
C GLY A 629 -1.69 7.62 10.11
N PHE A 630 -2.43 6.80 10.88
CA PHE A 630 -3.29 7.29 11.96
C PHE A 630 -2.52 7.98 13.09
N PHE A 631 -1.41 7.39 13.55
CA PHE A 631 -0.62 7.95 14.65
C PHE A 631 -0.03 9.33 14.32
N PRO A 632 0.69 9.53 13.20
CA PRO A 632 1.16 10.85 12.78
C PRO A 632 0.03 11.86 12.59
N ALA A 633 -1.07 11.44 11.94
CA ALA A 633 -2.23 12.31 11.72
C ALA A 633 -2.88 12.78 13.03
N ARG A 634 -2.98 11.88 14.02
CA ARG A 634 -3.47 12.22 15.36
C ARG A 634 -2.55 13.20 16.09
N ASN A 635 -1.23 13.01 15.97
CA ASN A 635 -0.25 13.93 16.56
C ASN A 635 -0.36 15.32 15.92
N ALA A 636 -0.47 15.40 14.59
CA ALA A 636 -0.70 16.67 13.89
C ALA A 636 -1.99 17.38 14.35
N ALA A 637 -3.07 16.62 14.53
CA ALA A 637 -4.36 17.17 14.98
C ALA A 637 -4.38 17.66 16.44
N ARG A 638 -3.42 17.24 17.25
CA ARG A 638 -3.29 17.63 18.67
C ARG A 638 -2.35 18.81 18.91
N LEU A 639 -1.72 19.34 17.88
CA LEU A 639 -0.85 20.49 18.01
C LEU A 639 -1.64 21.72 18.49
N HIS A 640 -1.08 22.44 19.44
CA HIS A 640 -1.61 23.75 19.86
C HIS A 640 -1.25 24.80 18.81
N PRO A 641 -2.22 25.63 18.35
CA PRO A 641 -1.97 26.64 17.33
C PRO A 641 -0.81 27.58 17.68
N THR A 642 -0.75 28.04 18.95
CA THR A 642 0.28 28.95 19.43
C THR A 642 1.68 28.36 19.42
N GLU A 643 1.84 27.10 19.86
CA GLU A 643 3.12 26.39 19.82
C GLU A 643 3.55 26.09 18.38
N ALA A 644 2.58 25.75 17.51
CA ALA A 644 2.84 25.45 16.11
C ALA A 644 3.29 26.69 15.31
N LEU A 645 2.75 27.87 15.62
CA LEU A 645 3.15 29.14 15.00
C LEU A 645 4.50 29.67 15.52
N ALA A 646 4.88 29.36 16.77
CA ALA A 646 6.12 29.82 17.39
C ALA A 646 7.37 29.01 16.96
N ARG A 647 7.19 27.81 16.37
CA ARG A 647 8.31 26.99 15.85
C ARG A 647 8.70 27.50 14.45
N GLU A 648 9.91 28.00 14.32
CA GLU A 648 10.55 28.37 13.05
C GLU A 648 11.11 27.16 12.33
#